data_b3cda68911536aa27701a1737c3a7a3e
#
_entry.id   b3cda68911536aa27701a1737c3a7a3e
#
_cell.length_a   1.000
_cell.length_b   1.000
_cell.length_c   1.000
_cell.angle_alpha   90.00
_cell.angle_beta   90.00
_cell.angle_gamma   90.00
#
_symmetry.space_group_name_H-M   'P 1'
#
loop_
_entity.id
_entity.type
_entity.pdbx_description
1 polymer ?
#
loop_
_entity_poly.entity_id
_entity_poly.type
_entity_poly.pdbx_seq_one_letter_code
_entity_poly.pdbx_strand_id
1 'polypeptide(L)'
;MRNLTELSLRHRSVVWYFIIVFAVGGIIAYASLGRMEDPSFIIRQMVITAAWPGATAEDMQEQVTDKLERRFQDTPGLKEITSETRAGQTIIYVDLRDDVDENLIRPTWRDVRNFGEDVKRELPDGVIGPFYNDRFDDVYGSIYAVTGEDYTDEELRAAAENVRRRILSVPSVQKVELVGVQRERIYVEIARDRLASLGIPPTAITEALRTQDTVLPGGSIETVNGTVNLRVSGVFDSLDDIRALPIAADGRVFRLGDIADISRRPIDPADPKMQYNGAPAVGIAVSMEDGGNILALGEDLKKLTAQLREDLPLGMELHEVSNQPAVVQHSIHDFVETLAIAIVIVLAVSFLSLGLRTGLVVACCIPLVLAGTFVCMYALGIDLHKVSLGALIIALGLLVDDAIIAVEMMSVQLERGKTRFDAACHAFTQTAKPMLTGTLITCAGFIPVAFSKGMASEFCAALFPVIGIALLLSWIVSVMVAPLFGYHLIRIAGNAEHDPYATPFYRFFRRVLTFFLAHRAVVLVSTALVFFVSLAAFPHIKQTFFPPSLRPELLVSLTLQQGSSLASTQAEADRLTAILDENSDKIENYVAYIGQSTPRFVLTVNPKADAENRAQFVITAKGTEEREALAAIIRDAADDELTGARVATQYIQTGPPADYPVMLRVSAPTTDEVRRVAEQVSAIAAADPATDNVHLDWTEKAKGIRVDLDKDKLKRYGLSAKDVKQMLYTEISGAKAAEFYTGDRTLGIVLRLTEADRTDLGQLGALPIPTRSGSIPLDQIARLSYEAEDGLIKRHNLLPSIMVEADVTQGEGNDAALRIYDATEELRENLPAGTTIVPSGALADADDSMNYLVKPVPAMIFIIMTLLMFQVGSMGKMALTLLTAPLGLIGVVIAMLLTDSAMGFVAYLGVLALFGMIIRNSVILIDQIQKHEAAGERPRDAIIDSAILRLRPIMLTAAAAILGMLPLMFNIFWGPMAVAIA
;
A
#
# COMPACT_ATOMS: atom_id res chain seq x y z
N MET A 1 -0.56 -47.00 -10.50
CA MET A 1 -1.70 -46.14 -10.90
C MET A 1 -2.55 -46.86 -11.93
N ARG A 2 -3.89 -46.83 -11.81
CA ARG A 2 -4.77 -47.25 -12.92
C ARG A 2 -4.49 -46.37 -14.14
N ASN A 3 -4.50 -46.93 -15.35
CA ASN A 3 -4.22 -46.17 -16.56
C ASN A 3 -5.38 -45.20 -16.86
N LEU A 4 -5.23 -43.91 -16.48
CA LEU A 4 -6.24 -42.86 -16.65
C LEU A 4 -6.52 -42.59 -18.15
N THR A 5 -5.50 -42.70 -18.99
CA THR A 5 -5.65 -42.58 -20.45
C THR A 5 -6.51 -43.69 -21.02
N GLU A 6 -6.34 -44.94 -20.56
CA GLU A 6 -7.20 -46.09 -20.96
C GLU A 6 -8.64 -45.82 -20.53
N LEU A 7 -8.85 -45.34 -19.27
CA LEU A 7 -10.18 -44.99 -18.76
C LEU A 7 -10.83 -43.90 -19.63
N SER A 8 -10.08 -42.85 -19.96
CA SER A 8 -10.52 -41.73 -20.81
C SER A 8 -10.92 -42.20 -22.21
N LEU A 9 -10.11 -43.11 -22.84
CA LEU A 9 -10.39 -43.60 -24.15
C LEU A 9 -11.56 -44.62 -24.20
N ARG A 10 -11.81 -45.32 -23.09
CA ARG A 10 -12.98 -46.23 -22.97
C ARG A 10 -14.28 -45.47 -22.71
N HIS A 11 -14.22 -44.37 -21.93
CA HIS A 11 -15.39 -43.56 -21.55
C HIS A 11 -15.38 -42.17 -22.22
N ARG A 12 -15.17 -42.14 -23.54
CA ARG A 12 -14.98 -40.86 -24.30
C ARG A 12 -16.10 -39.87 -24.11
N SER A 13 -17.36 -40.33 -24.09
CA SER A 13 -18.52 -39.46 -23.94
C SER A 13 -18.53 -38.72 -22.61
N VAL A 14 -18.06 -39.36 -21.53
CA VAL A 14 -17.93 -38.74 -20.20
C VAL A 14 -16.84 -37.67 -20.21
N VAL A 15 -15.69 -37.96 -20.83
CA VAL A 15 -14.60 -36.97 -20.92
C VAL A 15 -15.02 -35.78 -21.77
N TRP A 16 -15.70 -35.98 -22.92
CA TRP A 16 -16.25 -34.88 -23.71
C TRP A 16 -17.26 -34.03 -22.94
N TYR A 17 -18.12 -34.66 -22.13
CA TYR A 17 -19.04 -33.95 -21.26
C TYR A 17 -18.28 -33.02 -20.29
N PHE A 18 -17.26 -33.54 -19.61
CA PHE A 18 -16.46 -32.72 -18.70
C PHE A 18 -15.67 -31.60 -19.40
N ILE A 19 -15.13 -31.84 -20.60
CA ILE A 19 -14.49 -30.81 -21.42
C ILE A 19 -15.47 -29.65 -21.67
N ILE A 20 -16.71 -29.93 -22.06
CA ILE A 20 -17.72 -28.91 -22.32
C ILE A 20 -18.11 -28.20 -21.03
N VAL A 21 -18.31 -28.94 -19.93
CA VAL A 21 -18.67 -28.36 -18.63
C VAL A 21 -17.58 -27.43 -18.14
N PHE A 22 -16.31 -27.82 -18.22
CA PHE A 22 -15.19 -26.93 -17.80
C PHE A 22 -15.01 -25.76 -18.76
N ALA A 23 -15.20 -25.92 -20.05
CA ALA A 23 -15.11 -24.81 -21.00
C ALA A 23 -16.20 -23.75 -20.75
N VAL A 24 -17.47 -24.20 -20.62
CA VAL A 24 -18.60 -23.30 -20.35
C VAL A 24 -18.49 -22.70 -18.92
N GLY A 25 -18.21 -23.58 -17.95
CA GLY A 25 -18.03 -23.15 -16.55
C GLY A 25 -16.90 -22.15 -16.38
N GLY A 26 -15.78 -22.32 -17.14
CA GLY A 26 -14.67 -21.37 -17.13
C GLY A 26 -15.04 -19.98 -17.66
N ILE A 27 -15.86 -19.91 -18.72
CA ILE A 27 -16.34 -18.63 -19.25
C ILE A 27 -17.25 -17.94 -18.22
N ILE A 28 -18.15 -18.68 -17.59
CA ILE A 28 -19.05 -18.15 -16.55
C ILE A 28 -18.23 -17.69 -15.33
N ALA A 29 -17.28 -18.51 -14.88
CA ALA A 29 -16.40 -18.18 -13.77
C ALA A 29 -15.60 -16.90 -14.04
N TYR A 30 -14.98 -16.79 -15.23
CA TYR A 30 -14.24 -15.58 -15.62
C TYR A 30 -15.12 -14.32 -15.61
N ALA A 31 -16.37 -14.42 -16.03
CA ALA A 31 -17.31 -13.30 -16.02
C ALA A 31 -17.77 -12.93 -14.60
N SER A 32 -17.75 -13.92 -13.67
CA SER A 32 -18.27 -13.75 -12.30
C SER A 32 -17.19 -13.48 -11.25
N LEU A 33 -15.89 -13.61 -11.60
CA LEU A 33 -14.78 -13.30 -10.71
C LEU A 33 -14.74 -11.81 -10.37
N GLY A 34 -14.46 -11.50 -9.11
CA GLY A 34 -14.14 -10.14 -8.67
C GLY A 34 -12.95 -9.59 -9.43
N ARG A 35 -12.87 -8.27 -9.53
CA ARG A 35 -11.82 -7.58 -10.28
C ARG A 35 -11.27 -6.44 -9.47
N MET A 36 -9.94 -6.44 -9.28
CA MET A 36 -9.18 -5.44 -8.55
C MET A 36 -7.88 -5.14 -9.31
N GLU A 37 -7.25 -4.01 -9.04
CA GLU A 37 -5.91 -3.72 -9.58
C GLU A 37 -4.87 -4.55 -8.85
N ASP A 38 -4.79 -4.35 -7.54
CA ASP A 38 -3.87 -5.02 -6.64
C ASP A 38 -4.63 -5.96 -5.69
N PRO A 39 -4.00 -7.05 -5.27
CA PRO A 39 -4.52 -7.87 -4.19
C PRO A 39 -4.51 -7.07 -2.88
N SER A 40 -5.52 -7.27 -2.05
CA SER A 40 -5.54 -6.72 -0.71
C SER A 40 -4.44 -7.35 0.16
N PHE A 41 -3.83 -6.54 1.01
CA PHE A 41 -3.02 -7.00 2.14
C PHE A 41 -3.51 -6.30 3.41
N ILE A 42 -3.22 -6.87 4.55
CA ILE A 42 -3.77 -6.40 5.81
C ILE A 42 -2.82 -5.39 6.43
N ILE A 43 -3.32 -4.18 6.68
CA ILE A 43 -2.62 -3.16 7.46
C ILE A 43 -2.87 -3.45 8.94
N ARG A 44 -1.83 -3.90 9.63
CA ARG A 44 -1.90 -4.29 11.05
C ARG A 44 -1.57 -3.12 11.96
N GLN A 45 -2.20 -1.98 11.73
CA GLN A 45 -1.94 -0.74 12.45
C GLN A 45 -3.23 -0.18 13.05
N MET A 46 -3.17 0.26 14.31
CA MET A 46 -4.21 1.08 14.94
C MET A 46 -3.65 2.46 15.23
N VAL A 47 -4.41 3.49 14.88
CA VAL A 47 -4.09 4.89 15.17
C VAL A 47 -4.89 5.35 16.40
N ILE A 48 -4.19 5.86 17.41
CA ILE A 48 -4.79 6.39 18.64
C ILE A 48 -4.47 7.87 18.73
N THR A 49 -5.49 8.69 18.97
CA THR A 49 -5.32 10.15 19.11
C THR A 49 -5.82 10.61 20.48
N ALA A 50 -5.09 11.53 21.09
CA ALA A 50 -5.54 12.21 22.29
C ALA A 50 -5.17 13.70 22.20
N ALA A 51 -5.99 14.56 22.83
CA ALA A 51 -5.76 15.98 22.87
C ALA A 51 -5.76 16.48 24.33
N TRP A 52 -4.86 17.41 24.63
CA TRP A 52 -4.82 18.12 25.92
C TRP A 52 -4.58 19.61 25.64
N PRO A 53 -5.64 20.38 25.40
CA PRO A 53 -5.53 21.79 25.04
C PRO A 53 -4.74 22.58 26.08
N GLY A 54 -3.73 23.32 25.61
CA GLY A 54 -2.87 24.15 26.43
C GLY A 54 -1.64 23.46 27.02
N ALA A 55 -1.42 22.17 26.73
CA ALA A 55 -0.19 21.47 27.05
C ALA A 55 0.89 21.77 26.01
N THR A 56 2.16 21.87 26.43
CA THR A 56 3.31 21.89 25.53
C THR A 56 3.51 20.49 24.91
N ALA A 57 4.35 20.37 23.87
CA ALA A 57 4.70 19.08 23.31
C ALA A 57 5.37 18.17 24.35
N GLU A 58 6.22 18.74 25.22
CA GLU A 58 6.90 18.03 26.30
C GLU A 58 5.91 17.56 27.38
N ASP A 59 5.02 18.45 27.87
CA ASP A 59 3.96 18.08 28.82
C ASP A 59 3.07 16.95 28.27
N MET A 60 2.66 17.09 27.00
CA MET A 60 1.82 16.10 26.33
C MET A 60 2.54 14.77 26.19
N GLN A 61 3.83 14.80 25.86
CA GLN A 61 4.65 13.60 25.72
C GLN A 61 4.83 12.90 27.07
N GLU A 62 5.16 13.64 28.15
CA GLU A 62 5.44 13.04 29.46
C GLU A 62 4.18 12.57 30.19
N GLN A 63 3.09 13.35 30.12
CA GLN A 63 1.91 13.10 30.92
C GLN A 63 0.82 12.30 30.22
N VAL A 64 0.81 12.25 28.89
CA VAL A 64 -0.23 11.55 28.11
C VAL A 64 0.39 10.46 27.26
N THR A 65 1.32 10.82 26.36
CA THR A 65 1.88 9.87 25.39
C THR A 65 2.64 8.74 26.07
N ASP A 66 3.55 9.04 26.98
CA ASP A 66 4.38 8.06 27.67
C ASP A 66 3.54 7.04 28.48
N LYS A 67 2.48 7.52 29.16
CA LYS A 67 1.58 6.63 29.91
C LYS A 67 0.79 5.69 29.01
N LEU A 68 0.30 6.18 27.88
CA LEU A 68 -0.41 5.36 26.89
C LEU A 68 0.54 4.35 26.23
N GLU A 69 1.70 4.79 25.76
CA GLU A 69 2.70 3.92 25.14
C GLU A 69 3.14 2.79 26.07
N ARG A 70 3.44 3.10 27.32
CA ARG A 70 3.84 2.07 28.33
C ARG A 70 2.79 0.99 28.46
N ARG A 71 1.52 1.35 28.46
CA ARG A 71 0.43 0.38 28.60
C ARG A 71 0.21 -0.41 27.31
N PHE A 72 0.40 0.22 26.15
CA PHE A 72 0.27 -0.45 24.85
C PHE A 72 1.41 -1.44 24.59
N GLN A 73 2.52 -1.40 25.35
CA GLN A 73 3.54 -2.44 25.27
C GLN A 73 3.02 -3.84 25.64
N ASP A 74 1.94 -3.93 26.40
CA ASP A 74 1.31 -5.19 26.77
C ASP A 74 0.49 -5.82 25.62
N THR A 75 0.45 -5.19 24.45
CA THR A 75 -0.33 -5.65 23.29
C THR A 75 0.21 -6.98 22.75
N PRO A 76 -0.63 -8.03 22.69
CA PRO A 76 -0.20 -9.30 22.13
C PRO A 76 0.21 -9.18 20.66
N GLY A 77 1.37 -9.71 20.30
CA GLY A 77 1.84 -9.64 18.91
C GLY A 77 2.34 -8.26 18.47
N LEU A 78 2.65 -7.38 19.40
CA LEU A 78 3.20 -6.05 19.10
C LEU A 78 4.50 -6.16 18.29
N LYS A 79 4.61 -5.36 17.24
CA LYS A 79 5.83 -5.12 16.45
C LYS A 79 6.56 -3.90 16.99
N GLU A 80 5.91 -2.75 16.94
CA GLU A 80 6.47 -1.49 17.41
C GLU A 80 5.35 -0.51 17.79
N ILE A 81 5.70 0.49 18.57
CA ILE A 81 4.86 1.65 18.87
C ILE A 81 5.61 2.88 18.42
N THR A 82 4.97 3.69 17.58
CA THR A 82 5.48 4.99 17.18
C THR A 82 4.52 6.08 17.61
N SER A 83 5.05 7.26 17.94
CA SER A 83 4.19 8.39 18.29
C SER A 83 4.70 9.71 17.73
N GLU A 84 3.76 10.59 17.44
CA GLU A 84 3.97 11.98 17.06
C GLU A 84 3.25 12.86 18.09
N THR A 85 4.01 13.62 18.87
CA THR A 85 3.46 14.48 19.90
C THR A 85 3.76 15.94 19.58
N ARG A 86 2.72 16.77 19.58
CA ARG A 86 2.76 18.21 19.37
C ARG A 86 2.13 18.92 20.56
N ALA A 87 2.24 20.22 20.62
CA ALA A 87 1.52 21.02 21.61
C ALA A 87 0.01 20.71 21.54
N GLY A 88 -0.53 20.23 22.65
CA GLY A 88 -1.95 19.92 22.79
C GLY A 88 -2.47 18.64 22.14
N GLN A 89 -1.64 17.88 21.41
CA GLN A 89 -2.09 16.67 20.68
C GLN A 89 -1.03 15.59 20.63
N THR A 90 -1.45 14.33 20.73
CA THR A 90 -0.60 13.19 20.40
C THR A 90 -1.31 12.22 19.48
N ILE A 91 -0.54 11.57 18.61
CA ILE A 91 -0.95 10.51 17.73
C ILE A 91 -0.02 9.33 18.00
N ILE A 92 -0.59 8.18 18.30
CA ILE A 92 0.16 6.96 18.61
C ILE A 92 -0.26 5.89 17.60
N TYR A 93 0.71 5.26 16.97
CA TYR A 93 0.54 4.14 16.07
C TYR A 93 0.98 2.87 16.81
N VAL A 94 0.10 1.89 16.83
CA VAL A 94 0.38 0.56 17.39
C VAL A 94 0.40 -0.42 16.24
N ASP A 95 1.57 -0.95 15.94
CA ASP A 95 1.80 -1.88 14.84
C ASP A 95 1.97 -3.30 15.36
N LEU A 96 1.22 -4.25 14.78
CA LEU A 96 1.37 -5.66 15.09
C LEU A 96 2.36 -6.32 14.15
N ARG A 97 3.00 -7.39 14.64
CA ARG A 97 3.88 -8.20 13.80
C ARG A 97 3.14 -8.79 12.61
N ASP A 98 3.83 -8.91 11.52
CA ASP A 98 3.31 -9.44 10.26
C ASP A 98 2.85 -10.89 10.35
N ASP A 99 3.31 -11.65 11.35
CA ASP A 99 2.93 -13.04 11.56
C ASP A 99 1.64 -13.23 12.40
N VAL A 100 1.04 -12.14 12.88
CA VAL A 100 -0.24 -12.18 13.60
C VAL A 100 -1.37 -12.61 12.66
N ASP A 101 -2.11 -13.64 13.07
CA ASP A 101 -3.24 -14.17 12.32
C ASP A 101 -4.36 -13.12 12.19
N GLU A 102 -4.97 -13.02 11.02
CA GLU A 102 -6.05 -12.07 10.72
C GLU A 102 -7.20 -12.16 11.74
N ASN A 103 -7.56 -13.36 12.17
CA ASN A 103 -8.63 -13.58 13.14
C ASN A 103 -8.30 -13.02 14.54
N LEU A 104 -7.03 -12.78 14.85
CA LEU A 104 -6.58 -12.23 16.13
C LEU A 104 -6.46 -10.70 16.11
N ILE A 105 -6.44 -10.06 14.96
CA ILE A 105 -6.27 -8.60 14.84
C ILE A 105 -7.40 -7.86 15.55
N ARG A 106 -8.65 -8.14 15.21
CA ARG A 106 -9.81 -7.49 15.84
C ARG A 106 -9.91 -7.74 17.36
N PRO A 107 -9.66 -8.95 17.88
CA PRO A 107 -9.52 -9.16 19.32
C PRO A 107 -8.43 -8.32 19.95
N THR A 108 -7.24 -8.24 19.32
CA THR A 108 -6.12 -7.45 19.81
C THR A 108 -6.46 -5.96 19.85
N TRP A 109 -7.16 -5.43 18.86
CA TRP A 109 -7.62 -4.04 18.88
C TRP A 109 -8.60 -3.74 20.01
N ARG A 110 -9.41 -4.71 20.44
CA ARG A 110 -10.22 -4.56 21.66
C ARG A 110 -9.37 -4.48 22.91
N ASP A 111 -8.29 -5.27 22.98
CA ASP A 111 -7.37 -5.21 24.11
C ASP A 111 -6.66 -3.86 24.17
N VAL A 112 -6.20 -3.31 23.03
CA VAL A 112 -5.61 -1.96 22.96
C VAL A 112 -6.59 -0.89 23.44
N ARG A 113 -7.89 -0.96 23.04
CA ARG A 113 -8.93 -0.06 23.56
C ARG A 113 -9.08 -0.17 25.07
N ASN A 114 -9.13 -1.38 25.59
CA ASN A 114 -9.24 -1.63 27.03
C ASN A 114 -8.04 -1.07 27.78
N PHE A 115 -6.82 -1.26 27.24
CA PHE A 115 -5.60 -0.73 27.83
C PHE A 115 -5.64 0.79 27.92
N GLY A 116 -6.08 1.47 26.87
CA GLY A 116 -6.21 2.93 26.89
C GLY A 116 -7.29 3.44 27.84
N GLU A 117 -8.42 2.74 27.96
CA GLU A 117 -9.46 3.11 28.94
C GLU A 117 -9.00 2.87 30.39
N ASP A 118 -8.16 1.86 30.64
CA ASP A 118 -7.55 1.67 31.95
C ASP A 118 -6.66 2.86 32.36
N VAL A 119 -5.84 3.35 31.44
CA VAL A 119 -4.92 4.49 31.66
C VAL A 119 -5.65 5.82 31.79
N LYS A 120 -6.84 5.96 31.21
CA LYS A 120 -7.61 7.22 31.18
C LYS A 120 -7.78 7.84 32.56
N ARG A 121 -7.83 7.05 33.62
CA ARG A 121 -7.93 7.52 35.00
C ARG A 121 -6.63 8.12 35.56
N GLU A 122 -5.52 7.82 34.93
CA GLU A 122 -4.18 8.30 35.29
C GLU A 122 -3.78 9.53 34.48
N LEU A 123 -4.55 9.85 33.42
CA LEU A 123 -4.30 11.02 32.59
C LEU A 123 -4.70 12.30 33.33
N PRO A 124 -4.03 13.44 33.00
CA PRO A 124 -4.38 14.74 33.56
C PRO A 124 -5.83 15.15 33.28
N ASP A 125 -6.42 15.93 34.18
CA ASP A 125 -7.73 16.54 33.95
C ASP A 125 -7.72 17.40 32.70
N GLY A 126 -8.74 17.28 31.86
CA GLY A 126 -8.90 18.04 30.63
C GLY A 126 -8.35 17.34 29.36
N VAL A 127 -7.78 16.15 29.51
CA VAL A 127 -7.43 15.31 28.34
C VAL A 127 -8.70 14.81 27.66
N ILE A 128 -8.76 14.99 26.35
CA ILE A 128 -9.85 14.56 25.47
C ILE A 128 -9.39 13.32 24.71
N GLY A 129 -10.15 12.24 24.78
CA GLY A 129 -9.78 10.92 24.22
C GLY A 129 -9.33 9.97 25.33
N PRO A 130 -8.53 8.91 25.01
CA PRO A 130 -8.04 8.55 23.67
C PRO A 130 -9.14 8.13 22.70
N PHE A 131 -8.98 8.45 21.42
CA PHE A 131 -9.83 7.99 20.32
C PHE A 131 -9.06 6.96 19.50
N TYR A 132 -9.76 5.93 19.00
CA TYR A 132 -9.14 4.79 18.35
C TYR A 132 -9.66 4.65 16.92
N ASN A 133 -8.77 4.60 15.96
CA ASN A 133 -9.08 4.26 14.57
C ASN A 133 -8.41 2.93 14.21
N ASP A 134 -9.21 1.88 14.11
CA ASP A 134 -8.82 0.52 13.71
C ASP A 134 -9.20 0.20 12.26
N ARG A 135 -9.64 1.19 11.50
CA ARG A 135 -9.96 1.13 10.07
C ARG A 135 -9.10 2.12 9.27
N PHE A 136 -7.82 2.12 9.57
CA PHE A 136 -6.87 2.97 8.87
C PHE A 136 -6.55 2.42 7.45
N ASP A 137 -7.01 1.22 7.15
CA ASP A 137 -6.86 0.50 5.89
C ASP A 137 -7.96 0.81 4.85
N ASP A 138 -9.00 1.59 5.19
CA ASP A 138 -10.04 1.98 4.23
C ASP A 138 -9.42 2.63 2.98
N VAL A 139 -9.79 2.12 1.78
CA VAL A 139 -9.35 2.65 0.48
C VAL A 139 -10.51 3.36 -0.22
N TYR A 140 -10.29 4.60 -0.63
CA TYR A 140 -11.24 5.44 -1.34
C TYR A 140 -10.91 5.47 -2.84
N GLY A 141 -11.19 4.38 -3.54
CA GLY A 141 -10.82 4.20 -4.94
C GLY A 141 -11.50 5.15 -5.92
N SER A 142 -12.62 5.76 -5.54
CA SER A 142 -13.28 6.80 -6.34
C SER A 142 -13.38 8.08 -5.53
N ILE A 143 -12.77 9.15 -6.01
CA ILE A 143 -12.83 10.47 -5.37
C ILE A 143 -13.41 11.46 -6.38
N TYR A 144 -14.38 12.24 -5.94
CA TYR A 144 -14.98 13.33 -6.69
C TYR A 144 -14.71 14.65 -5.99
N ALA A 145 -14.73 15.75 -6.74
CA ALA A 145 -14.62 17.12 -6.24
C ALA A 145 -15.84 17.93 -6.69
N VAL A 146 -16.48 18.60 -5.75
CA VAL A 146 -17.50 19.63 -6.05
C VAL A 146 -16.83 20.97 -6.00
N THR A 147 -16.85 21.69 -7.13
CA THR A 147 -16.36 23.07 -7.26
C THR A 147 -17.51 24.00 -7.64
N GLY A 148 -17.34 25.30 -7.46
CA GLY A 148 -18.31 26.30 -7.90
C GLY A 148 -17.76 27.70 -7.78
N GLU A 149 -17.73 28.45 -8.87
CA GLU A 149 -17.42 29.88 -8.85
C GLU A 149 -18.55 30.66 -8.19
N ASP A 150 -18.21 31.62 -7.39
CA ASP A 150 -19.16 32.49 -6.64
C ASP A 150 -20.02 31.80 -5.59
N TYR A 151 -19.73 30.54 -5.22
CA TYR A 151 -20.39 29.84 -4.14
C TYR A 151 -19.59 29.89 -2.84
N THR A 152 -20.29 29.95 -1.73
CA THR A 152 -19.68 29.89 -0.41
C THR A 152 -19.26 28.47 -0.05
N ASP A 153 -18.29 28.30 0.85
CA ASP A 153 -17.87 26.99 1.39
C ASP A 153 -19.06 26.17 1.91
N GLU A 154 -20.06 26.85 2.48
CA GLU A 154 -21.28 26.23 2.99
C GLU A 154 -22.17 25.68 1.90
N GLU A 155 -22.32 26.40 0.80
CA GLU A 155 -23.12 25.94 -0.35
C GLU A 155 -22.44 24.77 -1.04
N LEU A 156 -21.11 24.81 -1.19
CA LEU A 156 -20.31 23.68 -1.70
C LEU A 156 -20.45 22.47 -0.78
N ARG A 157 -20.36 22.67 0.53
CA ARG A 157 -20.56 21.60 1.51
C ARG A 157 -21.97 21.00 1.42
N ALA A 158 -23.01 21.83 1.32
CA ALA A 158 -24.39 21.36 1.21
C ALA A 158 -24.62 20.56 -0.06
N ALA A 159 -24.03 20.99 -1.18
CA ALA A 159 -24.05 20.24 -2.43
C ALA A 159 -23.33 18.89 -2.31
N ALA A 160 -22.11 18.90 -1.76
CA ALA A 160 -21.34 17.69 -1.51
C ALA A 160 -22.06 16.70 -0.57
N GLU A 161 -22.74 17.18 0.47
CA GLU A 161 -23.53 16.35 1.37
C GLU A 161 -24.75 15.72 0.66
N ASN A 162 -25.37 16.43 -0.27
CA ASN A 162 -26.43 15.89 -1.09
C ASN A 162 -25.92 14.78 -2.01
N VAL A 163 -24.78 15.01 -2.67
CA VAL A 163 -24.09 14.02 -3.50
C VAL A 163 -23.71 12.79 -2.66
N ARG A 164 -23.14 13.00 -1.47
CA ARG A 164 -22.77 11.93 -0.52
C ARG A 164 -23.95 11.03 -0.20
N ARG A 165 -25.10 11.60 0.16
CA ARG A 165 -26.31 10.83 0.51
C ARG A 165 -26.80 9.98 -0.65
N ARG A 166 -26.67 10.46 -1.87
CA ARG A 166 -27.08 9.70 -3.06
C ARG A 166 -26.09 8.60 -3.40
N ILE A 167 -24.80 8.86 -3.26
CA ILE A 167 -23.75 7.83 -3.47
C ILE A 167 -23.88 6.71 -2.44
N LEU A 168 -24.21 7.00 -1.19
CA LEU A 168 -24.45 5.97 -0.16
C LEU A 168 -25.60 5.01 -0.48
N SER A 169 -26.48 5.34 -1.44
CA SER A 169 -27.54 4.45 -1.89
C SER A 169 -27.10 3.48 -3.00
N VAL A 170 -25.89 3.61 -3.52
CA VAL A 170 -25.34 2.72 -4.55
C VAL A 170 -24.93 1.39 -3.91
N PRO A 171 -25.31 0.25 -4.49
CA PRO A 171 -24.84 -1.05 -4.02
C PRO A 171 -23.32 -1.13 -4.01
N SER A 172 -22.75 -1.86 -3.04
CA SER A 172 -21.31 -2.04 -2.83
C SER A 172 -20.55 -0.80 -2.37
N VAL A 173 -21.21 0.33 -2.09
CA VAL A 173 -20.59 1.45 -1.38
C VAL A 173 -20.61 1.16 0.12
N GLN A 174 -19.42 1.11 0.74
CA GLN A 174 -19.26 0.92 2.19
C GLN A 174 -19.35 2.23 2.95
N LYS A 175 -18.59 3.23 2.48
CA LYS A 175 -18.39 4.49 3.19
C LYS A 175 -18.19 5.63 2.21
N VAL A 176 -18.65 6.81 2.58
CA VAL A 176 -18.39 8.05 1.85
C VAL A 176 -17.95 9.11 2.82
N GLU A 177 -16.78 9.67 2.64
CA GLU A 177 -16.22 10.76 3.44
C GLU A 177 -16.15 12.05 2.65
N LEU A 178 -16.37 13.18 3.32
CA LEU A 178 -16.15 14.50 2.75
C LEU A 178 -14.77 15.01 3.17
N VAL A 179 -14.04 15.60 2.22
CA VAL A 179 -12.66 16.07 2.36
C VAL A 179 -12.61 17.56 2.05
N GLY A 180 -11.85 18.33 2.83
CA GLY A 180 -11.69 19.76 2.62
C GLY A 180 -12.89 20.62 3.05
N VAL A 181 -13.81 20.05 3.83
CA VAL A 181 -14.98 20.76 4.34
C VAL A 181 -14.55 21.83 5.33
N GLN A 182 -14.95 23.05 5.07
CA GLN A 182 -14.77 24.16 6.00
C GLN A 182 -15.96 24.25 6.96
N ARG A 183 -15.71 23.94 8.24
CA ARG A 183 -16.74 24.05 9.27
C ARG A 183 -16.94 25.52 9.66
N GLU A 184 -18.15 25.88 10.05
CA GLU A 184 -18.47 27.24 10.46
C GLU A 184 -18.66 27.34 11.97
N ARG A 185 -18.45 28.56 12.47
CA ARG A 185 -18.79 28.98 13.84
C ARG A 185 -19.43 30.35 13.81
N ILE A 186 -20.12 30.69 14.88
CA ILE A 186 -20.57 32.04 15.14
C ILE A 186 -19.56 32.67 16.08
N TYR A 187 -18.93 33.73 15.62
CA TYR A 187 -17.98 34.48 16.41
C TYR A 187 -18.67 35.70 17.03
N VAL A 188 -18.43 35.90 18.32
CA VAL A 188 -18.78 37.09 19.09
C VAL A 188 -17.43 37.76 19.38
N GLU A 189 -17.07 38.75 18.58
CA GLU A 189 -15.79 39.42 18.64
C GLU A 189 -15.95 40.80 19.30
N ILE A 190 -15.12 41.07 20.31
CA ILE A 190 -15.17 42.30 21.09
C ILE A 190 -13.81 42.98 20.99
N ALA A 191 -13.83 44.27 20.67
CA ALA A 191 -12.62 45.08 20.71
C ALA A 191 -12.10 45.21 22.13
N ARG A 192 -10.81 45.04 22.32
CA ARG A 192 -10.11 45.16 23.61
C ARG A 192 -10.48 46.43 24.39
N ASP A 193 -10.47 47.57 23.70
CA ASP A 193 -10.74 48.89 24.33
C ASP A 193 -12.20 49.02 24.82
N ARG A 194 -13.15 48.39 24.12
CA ARG A 194 -14.54 48.31 24.57
C ARG A 194 -14.68 47.46 25.82
N LEU A 195 -14.03 46.30 25.84
CA LEU A 195 -14.05 45.39 26.99
C LEU A 195 -13.50 46.08 28.23
N ALA A 196 -12.35 46.76 28.06
CA ALA A 196 -11.70 47.53 29.14
C ALA A 196 -12.53 48.70 29.63
N SER A 197 -13.13 49.48 28.71
CA SER A 197 -13.88 50.70 29.05
C SER A 197 -15.24 50.44 29.73
N LEU A 198 -15.85 49.31 29.36
CA LEU A 198 -17.18 48.94 29.92
C LEU A 198 -17.07 48.11 31.21
N GLY A 199 -15.87 47.61 31.54
CA GLY A 199 -15.64 46.80 32.72
C GLY A 199 -16.42 45.48 32.71
N ILE A 200 -16.82 44.99 31.54
CA ILE A 200 -17.58 43.75 31.39
C ILE A 200 -16.61 42.56 31.38
N PRO A 201 -16.67 41.65 32.35
CA PRO A 201 -15.84 40.47 32.30
C PRO A 201 -16.33 39.52 31.20
N PRO A 202 -15.43 38.92 30.39
CA PRO A 202 -15.80 37.95 29.34
C PRO A 202 -16.68 36.81 29.84
N THR A 203 -16.51 36.44 31.11
CA THR A 203 -17.31 35.41 31.77
C THR A 203 -18.80 35.76 31.89
N ALA A 204 -19.16 37.04 32.05
CA ALA A 204 -20.54 37.48 32.11
C ALA A 204 -21.25 37.30 30.75
N ILE A 205 -20.53 37.55 29.67
CA ILE A 205 -21.05 37.34 28.31
C ILE A 205 -21.21 35.86 28.04
N THR A 206 -20.21 35.05 28.39
CA THR A 206 -20.26 33.60 28.25
C THR A 206 -21.44 33.00 29.01
N GLU A 207 -21.69 33.46 30.26
CA GLU A 207 -22.77 32.97 31.09
C GLU A 207 -24.15 33.40 30.57
N ALA A 208 -24.27 34.61 30.04
CA ALA A 208 -25.51 35.08 29.40
C ALA A 208 -25.86 34.27 28.16
N LEU A 209 -24.86 34.00 27.28
CA LEU A 209 -25.01 33.14 26.11
C LEU A 209 -25.43 31.74 26.52
N ARG A 210 -24.75 31.15 27.49
CA ARG A 210 -25.00 29.79 27.97
C ARG A 210 -26.37 29.65 28.64
N THR A 211 -26.80 30.61 29.41
CA THR A 211 -28.08 30.57 30.12
C THR A 211 -29.26 30.65 29.15
N GLN A 212 -29.14 31.43 28.08
CA GLN A 212 -30.17 31.56 27.06
C GLN A 212 -30.29 30.31 26.16
N ASP A 213 -29.16 29.64 25.87
CA ASP A 213 -29.08 28.55 24.90
C ASP A 213 -29.28 27.15 25.53
N THR A 214 -30.01 27.07 26.60
CA THR A 214 -30.20 25.80 27.29
C THR A 214 -31.50 25.11 26.82
N VAL A 215 -31.36 23.96 26.14
CA VAL A 215 -32.47 23.11 25.79
C VAL A 215 -32.88 22.28 27.02
N LEU A 216 -33.93 22.65 27.67
CA LEU A 216 -34.47 21.90 28.81
C LEU A 216 -35.89 21.39 28.52
N PRO A 217 -36.26 20.21 29.05
CA PRO A 217 -37.61 19.69 28.87
C PRO A 217 -38.63 20.56 29.62
N GLY A 218 -39.60 21.08 28.89
CA GLY A 218 -40.71 21.87 29.48
C GLY A 218 -41.77 21.04 30.22
N GLY A 219 -41.64 19.71 30.14
CA GLY A 219 -42.62 18.75 30.71
C GLY A 219 -43.73 18.35 29.73
N SER A 220 -44.56 17.44 30.16
CA SER A 220 -45.74 17.00 29.42
C SER A 220 -46.96 16.97 30.30
N ILE A 221 -48.10 17.35 29.71
CA ILE A 221 -49.40 17.29 30.38
C ILE A 221 -50.16 16.08 29.81
N GLU A 222 -50.48 15.14 30.67
CA GLU A 222 -51.36 14.00 30.30
C GLU A 222 -52.80 14.45 30.39
N THR A 223 -53.53 14.32 29.27
CA THR A 223 -54.96 14.56 29.18
C THR A 223 -55.70 13.25 28.92
N VAL A 224 -57.00 13.24 29.04
CA VAL A 224 -57.84 12.04 28.77
C VAL A 224 -57.66 11.53 27.34
N ASN A 225 -57.30 12.38 26.40
CA ASN A 225 -57.22 12.07 24.97
C ASN A 225 -55.79 12.01 24.41
N GLY A 226 -54.74 12.23 25.23
CA GLY A 226 -53.33 12.17 24.79
C GLY A 226 -52.38 13.03 25.62
N THR A 227 -51.11 12.88 25.36
CA THR A 227 -50.01 13.63 26.01
C THR A 227 -49.70 14.89 25.21
N VAL A 228 -49.72 16.05 25.83
CA VAL A 228 -49.37 17.33 25.27
C VAL A 228 -48.00 17.75 25.81
N ASN A 229 -47.00 17.78 24.94
CA ASN A 229 -45.65 18.21 25.33
C ASN A 229 -45.53 19.72 25.35
N LEU A 230 -45.00 20.27 26.45
CA LEU A 230 -44.69 21.68 26.56
C LEU A 230 -43.30 21.94 25.93
N ARG A 231 -43.27 22.86 24.99
CA ARG A 231 -42.02 23.36 24.40
C ARG A 231 -41.82 24.80 24.85
N VAL A 232 -40.72 25.04 25.55
CA VAL A 232 -40.30 26.37 25.95
C VAL A 232 -39.39 26.92 24.85
N SER A 233 -39.74 28.07 24.29
CA SER A 233 -38.90 28.83 23.37
C SER A 233 -37.80 29.52 24.16
N GLY A 234 -36.68 29.83 23.51
CA GLY A 234 -35.55 30.55 24.15
C GLY A 234 -34.20 30.21 23.61
N VAL A 235 -34.10 29.20 22.70
CA VAL A 235 -32.93 28.90 21.92
C VAL A 235 -32.76 29.97 20.84
N PHE A 236 -31.53 30.26 20.41
CA PHE A 236 -31.26 31.20 19.33
C PHE A 236 -31.73 30.62 17.99
N ASP A 237 -32.66 31.30 17.31
CA ASP A 237 -33.14 30.92 15.97
C ASP A 237 -32.44 31.75 14.87
N SER A 238 -31.83 32.88 15.20
CA SER A 238 -31.18 33.78 14.27
C SER A 238 -29.97 34.50 14.90
N LEU A 239 -29.08 35.06 14.05
CA LEU A 239 -27.99 35.92 14.53
C LEU A 239 -28.53 37.18 15.22
N ASP A 240 -29.73 37.66 14.83
CA ASP A 240 -30.35 38.82 15.42
C ASP A 240 -30.81 38.57 16.86
N ASP A 241 -31.18 37.35 17.20
CA ASP A 241 -31.46 36.97 18.57
C ASP A 241 -30.23 37.05 19.45
N ILE A 242 -29.09 36.59 18.91
CA ILE A 242 -27.79 36.73 19.60
C ILE A 242 -27.41 38.19 19.76
N ARG A 243 -27.61 39.05 18.75
CA ARG A 243 -27.35 40.49 18.80
C ARG A 243 -28.25 41.20 19.82
N ALA A 244 -29.48 40.76 19.94
CA ALA A 244 -30.48 41.33 20.86
C ALA A 244 -30.30 40.90 22.34
N LEU A 245 -29.39 39.91 22.61
CA LEU A 245 -29.18 39.37 23.95
C LEU A 245 -28.79 40.45 24.93
N PRO A 246 -29.54 40.62 26.06
CA PRO A 246 -29.20 41.60 27.08
C PRO A 246 -28.05 41.09 27.99
N ILE A 247 -26.99 41.84 28.09
CA ILE A 247 -25.86 41.61 29.01
C ILE A 247 -25.97 42.58 30.17
N ALA A 248 -26.11 42.06 31.38
CA ALA A 248 -26.11 42.87 32.58
C ALA A 248 -24.72 42.89 33.21
N ALA A 249 -24.15 44.09 33.36
CA ALA A 249 -22.90 44.31 34.05
C ALA A 249 -22.94 45.65 34.82
N ASP A 250 -22.44 45.66 36.04
CA ASP A 250 -22.39 46.84 36.92
C ASP A 250 -23.69 47.67 37.02
N GLY A 251 -24.86 46.94 37.03
CA GLY A 251 -26.16 47.57 37.11
C GLY A 251 -26.66 48.23 35.83
N ARG A 252 -25.96 48.06 34.72
CA ARG A 252 -26.34 48.52 33.37
C ARG A 252 -26.67 47.29 32.51
N VAL A 253 -27.53 47.48 31.54
CA VAL A 253 -27.89 46.45 30.56
C VAL A 253 -27.52 46.95 29.19
N PHE A 254 -26.73 46.13 28.47
CA PHE A 254 -26.28 46.37 27.10
C PHE A 254 -26.87 45.30 26.21
N ARG A 255 -27.10 45.58 24.93
CA ARG A 255 -27.32 44.56 23.94
C ARG A 255 -25.98 44.01 23.44
N LEU A 256 -25.86 42.70 23.28
CA LEU A 256 -24.60 42.09 22.84
C LEU A 256 -24.14 42.69 21.50
N GLY A 257 -25.05 42.94 20.55
CA GLY A 257 -24.74 43.56 19.27
C GLY A 257 -24.24 44.99 19.33
N ASP A 258 -24.43 45.73 20.48
CA ASP A 258 -23.93 47.09 20.65
C ASP A 258 -22.44 47.08 21.07
N ILE A 259 -21.96 45.95 21.62
CA ILE A 259 -20.63 45.83 22.20
C ILE A 259 -19.72 44.84 21.44
N ALA A 260 -20.29 43.94 20.67
CA ALA A 260 -19.59 42.89 19.94
C ALA A 260 -20.00 42.88 18.47
N ASP A 261 -19.08 42.46 17.59
CA ASP A 261 -19.38 42.07 16.24
C ASP A 261 -19.74 40.59 16.22
N ILE A 262 -20.90 40.28 15.61
CA ILE A 262 -21.42 38.91 15.56
C ILE A 262 -21.52 38.50 14.13
N SER A 263 -20.71 37.50 13.77
CA SER A 263 -20.58 37.02 12.41
C SER A 263 -20.55 35.49 12.38
N ARG A 264 -21.13 34.92 11.32
CA ARG A 264 -21.00 33.49 10.99
C ARG A 264 -19.97 33.34 9.89
N ARG A 265 -18.93 32.56 10.14
CA ARG A 265 -17.83 32.35 9.20
C ARG A 265 -17.08 31.04 9.47
N PRO A 266 -16.22 30.57 8.53
CA PRO A 266 -15.38 29.41 8.74
C PRO A 266 -14.60 29.48 10.04
N ILE A 267 -14.25 28.31 10.59
CA ILE A 267 -13.44 28.25 11.83
C ILE A 267 -12.05 28.86 11.59
N ASP A 268 -11.48 29.42 12.64
CA ASP A 268 -10.19 30.06 12.63
C ASP A 268 -9.38 29.55 13.86
N PRO A 269 -8.22 28.88 13.68
CA PRO A 269 -7.60 28.52 12.40
C PRO A 269 -8.50 27.66 11.50
N ALA A 270 -8.35 27.83 10.18
CA ALA A 270 -9.18 27.13 9.20
C ALA A 270 -8.98 25.60 9.25
N ASP A 271 -10.02 24.84 8.93
CA ASP A 271 -9.89 23.40 8.71
C ASP A 271 -9.01 23.13 7.49
N PRO A 272 -8.44 21.90 7.38
CA PRO A 272 -7.73 21.48 6.17
C PRO A 272 -8.57 21.71 4.92
N LYS A 273 -7.93 22.18 3.85
CA LYS A 273 -8.59 22.57 2.60
C LYS A 273 -8.31 21.57 1.48
N MET A 274 -9.19 21.56 0.50
CA MET A 274 -8.99 20.87 -0.77
C MET A 274 -9.18 21.86 -1.93
N GLN A 275 -8.31 21.77 -2.94
CA GLN A 275 -8.44 22.51 -4.19
C GLN A 275 -8.36 21.53 -5.36
N TYR A 276 -9.15 21.78 -6.39
CA TYR A 276 -9.11 21.04 -7.66
C TYR A 276 -8.73 22.01 -8.78
N ASN A 277 -7.60 21.75 -9.44
CA ASN A 277 -7.01 22.64 -10.45
C ASN A 277 -6.97 24.11 -9.97
N GLY A 278 -6.49 24.34 -8.73
CA GLY A 278 -6.41 25.65 -8.12
C GLY A 278 -7.72 26.23 -7.56
N ALA A 279 -8.89 25.69 -7.93
CA ALA A 279 -10.17 26.16 -7.42
C ALA A 279 -10.54 25.49 -6.07
N PRO A 280 -11.12 26.22 -5.11
CA PRO A 280 -11.65 25.63 -3.89
C PRO A 280 -12.65 24.51 -4.18
N ALA A 281 -12.52 23.40 -3.46
CA ALA A 281 -13.34 22.21 -3.69
C ALA A 281 -13.69 21.48 -2.40
N VAL A 282 -14.81 20.77 -2.42
CA VAL A 282 -15.14 19.77 -1.41
C VAL A 282 -15.05 18.39 -2.05
N GLY A 283 -14.14 17.58 -1.50
CA GLY A 283 -13.93 16.22 -1.94
C GLY A 283 -14.97 15.24 -1.41
N ILE A 284 -15.30 14.25 -2.20
CA ILE A 284 -16.21 13.15 -1.85
C ILE A 284 -15.46 11.85 -2.12
N ALA A 285 -14.93 11.25 -1.08
CA ALA A 285 -14.14 10.02 -1.12
C ALA A 285 -15.04 8.81 -0.88
N VAL A 286 -15.07 7.87 -1.82
CA VAL A 286 -15.96 6.69 -1.83
C VAL A 286 -15.16 5.43 -1.62
N SER A 287 -15.48 4.66 -0.59
CA SER A 287 -14.91 3.35 -0.29
C SER A 287 -15.87 2.23 -0.70
N MET A 288 -15.32 1.17 -1.26
CA MET A 288 -16.08 -0.02 -1.69
C MET A 288 -16.16 -1.04 -0.54
N GLU A 289 -17.26 -1.80 -0.51
CA GLU A 289 -17.44 -2.94 0.39
C GLU A 289 -16.40 -4.04 0.11
N ASP A 290 -15.89 -4.69 1.16
CA ASP A 290 -14.93 -5.78 1.06
C ASP A 290 -15.45 -6.91 0.16
N GLY A 291 -14.63 -7.36 -0.81
CA GLY A 291 -14.99 -8.37 -1.79
C GLY A 291 -15.95 -7.89 -2.88
N GLY A 292 -16.21 -6.58 -2.97
CA GLY A 292 -17.04 -5.98 -4.02
C GLY A 292 -16.37 -6.03 -5.40
N ASN A 293 -17.18 -5.80 -6.45
CA ASN A 293 -16.68 -5.68 -7.82
C ASN A 293 -16.52 -4.21 -8.19
N ILE A 294 -15.27 -3.74 -8.23
CA ILE A 294 -14.97 -2.33 -8.48
C ILE A 294 -15.43 -1.83 -9.86
N LEU A 295 -15.48 -2.70 -10.88
CA LEU A 295 -15.95 -2.32 -12.20
C LEU A 295 -17.47 -2.11 -12.21
N ALA A 296 -18.22 -2.97 -11.50
CA ALA A 296 -19.66 -2.82 -11.34
C ALA A 296 -19.97 -1.54 -10.56
N LEU A 297 -19.28 -1.30 -9.45
CA LEU A 297 -19.37 -0.05 -8.70
C LEU A 297 -19.09 1.17 -9.58
N GLY A 298 -18.02 1.11 -10.40
CA GLY A 298 -17.65 2.20 -11.31
C GLY A 298 -18.74 2.52 -12.34
N GLU A 299 -19.38 1.52 -12.92
CA GLU A 299 -20.50 1.69 -13.84
C GLU A 299 -21.72 2.33 -13.17
N ASP A 300 -22.05 1.91 -11.95
CA ASP A 300 -23.17 2.47 -11.21
C ASP A 300 -22.88 3.90 -10.72
N LEU A 301 -21.67 4.18 -10.26
CA LEU A 301 -21.22 5.54 -9.93
C LEU A 301 -21.23 6.44 -11.17
N LYS A 302 -20.78 5.97 -12.33
CA LYS A 302 -20.79 6.73 -13.57
C LYS A 302 -22.22 7.12 -14.01
N LYS A 303 -23.17 6.21 -13.88
CA LYS A 303 -24.60 6.50 -14.18
C LYS A 303 -25.16 7.51 -13.19
N LEU A 304 -24.85 7.36 -11.92
CA LEU A 304 -25.34 8.27 -10.87
C LEU A 304 -24.71 9.66 -11.00
N THR A 305 -23.41 9.75 -11.22
CA THR A 305 -22.70 11.04 -11.34
C THR A 305 -23.14 11.83 -12.57
N ALA A 306 -23.51 11.15 -13.67
CA ALA A 306 -24.14 11.80 -14.82
C ALA A 306 -25.45 12.48 -14.45
N GLN A 307 -26.30 11.82 -13.66
CA GLN A 307 -27.56 12.42 -13.15
C GLN A 307 -27.29 13.54 -12.15
N LEU A 308 -26.30 13.36 -11.27
CA LEU A 308 -25.96 14.36 -10.27
C LEU A 308 -25.43 15.65 -10.91
N ARG A 309 -24.68 15.57 -12.00
CA ARG A 309 -24.23 16.76 -12.75
C ARG A 309 -25.39 17.58 -13.31
N GLU A 310 -26.50 16.94 -13.69
CA GLU A 310 -27.69 17.63 -14.16
C GLU A 310 -28.51 18.25 -12.99
N ASP A 311 -28.40 17.66 -11.79
CA ASP A 311 -29.15 18.08 -10.59
C ASP A 311 -28.42 19.18 -9.78
N LEU A 312 -27.14 19.43 -10.03
CA LEU A 312 -26.36 20.46 -9.34
C LEU A 312 -26.82 21.86 -9.75
N PRO A 313 -26.74 22.85 -8.83
CA PRO A 313 -26.97 24.26 -9.16
C PRO A 313 -26.09 24.74 -10.30
N LEU A 314 -26.61 25.69 -11.09
CA LEU A 314 -25.89 26.25 -12.24
C LEU A 314 -24.59 26.92 -11.78
N GLY A 315 -23.45 26.52 -12.35
CA GLY A 315 -22.13 27.01 -11.96
C GLY A 315 -21.42 26.14 -10.91
N MET A 316 -22.08 25.11 -10.36
CA MET A 316 -21.41 24.04 -9.64
C MET A 316 -21.06 22.89 -10.56
N GLU A 317 -19.86 22.33 -10.42
CA GLU A 317 -19.39 21.21 -11.19
C GLU A 317 -18.96 20.03 -10.31
N LEU A 318 -19.21 18.81 -10.80
CA LEU A 318 -18.77 17.57 -10.17
C LEU A 318 -17.65 16.96 -11.03
N HIS A 319 -16.43 17.04 -10.56
CA HIS A 319 -15.24 16.50 -11.22
C HIS A 319 -14.88 15.13 -10.65
N GLU A 320 -14.26 14.33 -11.49
CA GLU A 320 -13.67 13.05 -11.09
C GLU A 320 -12.18 13.27 -10.81
N VAL A 321 -11.76 12.98 -9.59
CA VAL A 321 -10.38 13.17 -9.11
C VAL A 321 -9.59 11.87 -9.21
N SER A 322 -10.18 10.78 -8.72
CA SER A 322 -9.59 9.43 -8.79
C SER A 322 -10.64 8.46 -9.29
N ASN A 323 -10.27 7.67 -10.29
CA ASN A 323 -11.13 6.68 -10.93
C ASN A 323 -10.44 5.31 -10.94
N GLN A 324 -10.39 4.67 -9.79
CA GLN A 324 -9.84 3.32 -9.66
C GLN A 324 -10.53 2.29 -10.56
N PRO A 325 -11.86 2.32 -10.77
CA PRO A 325 -12.53 1.46 -11.76
C PRO A 325 -11.92 1.53 -13.15
N ALA A 326 -11.60 2.73 -13.65
CA ALA A 326 -10.98 2.90 -14.97
C ALA A 326 -9.56 2.35 -15.02
N VAL A 327 -8.78 2.60 -13.97
CA VAL A 327 -7.40 2.06 -13.84
C VAL A 327 -7.44 0.52 -13.82
N VAL A 328 -8.35 -0.07 -13.05
CA VAL A 328 -8.53 -1.53 -13.00
C VAL A 328 -8.94 -2.09 -14.35
N GLN A 329 -9.85 -1.42 -15.04
CA GLN A 329 -10.30 -1.84 -16.37
C GLN A 329 -9.13 -1.85 -17.37
N HIS A 330 -8.32 -0.80 -17.36
CA HIS A 330 -7.13 -0.69 -18.22
C HIS A 330 -6.10 -1.77 -17.89
N SER A 331 -5.74 -1.91 -16.62
CA SER A 331 -4.78 -2.92 -16.15
C SER A 331 -5.20 -4.35 -16.52
N ILE A 332 -6.47 -4.71 -16.32
CA ILE A 332 -6.98 -6.03 -16.69
C ILE A 332 -6.93 -6.22 -18.21
N HIS A 333 -7.27 -5.20 -18.99
CA HIS A 333 -7.20 -5.26 -20.45
C HIS A 333 -5.79 -5.55 -20.93
N ASP A 334 -4.79 -4.84 -20.44
CA ASP A 334 -3.37 -5.00 -20.78
C ASP A 334 -2.86 -6.39 -20.42
N PHE A 335 -3.25 -6.91 -19.25
CA PHE A 335 -2.87 -8.27 -18.85
C PHE A 335 -3.55 -9.34 -19.68
N VAL A 336 -4.83 -9.17 -20.06
CA VAL A 336 -5.54 -10.11 -20.95
C VAL A 336 -4.92 -10.10 -22.34
N GLU A 337 -4.53 -8.92 -22.84
CA GLU A 337 -3.79 -8.82 -24.11
C GLU A 337 -2.44 -9.51 -24.03
N THR A 338 -1.67 -9.26 -22.96
CA THR A 338 -0.39 -9.93 -22.69
C THR A 338 -0.55 -11.46 -22.62
N LEU A 339 -1.60 -11.95 -21.94
CA LEU A 339 -1.93 -13.36 -21.86
C LEU A 339 -2.27 -13.93 -23.25
N ALA A 340 -3.04 -13.21 -24.06
CA ALA A 340 -3.39 -13.63 -25.42
C ALA A 340 -2.15 -13.71 -26.32
N ILE A 341 -1.25 -12.73 -26.25
CA ILE A 341 0.03 -12.74 -26.95
C ILE A 341 0.88 -13.94 -26.51
N ALA A 342 0.98 -14.18 -25.21
CA ALA A 342 1.72 -15.34 -24.68
C ALA A 342 1.14 -16.68 -25.20
N ILE A 343 -0.18 -16.82 -25.22
CA ILE A 343 -0.86 -17.99 -25.79
C ILE A 343 -0.48 -18.16 -27.27
N VAL A 344 -0.56 -17.09 -28.06
CA VAL A 344 -0.22 -17.14 -29.50
C VAL A 344 1.24 -17.55 -29.71
N ILE A 345 2.17 -17.01 -28.93
CA ILE A 345 3.60 -17.37 -29.01
C ILE A 345 3.81 -18.85 -28.68
N VAL A 346 3.22 -19.33 -27.57
CA VAL A 346 3.34 -20.74 -27.15
C VAL A 346 2.72 -21.69 -28.19
N LEU A 347 1.60 -21.31 -28.80
CA LEU A 347 0.99 -22.04 -29.89
C LEU A 347 1.90 -22.07 -31.13
N ALA A 348 2.49 -20.95 -31.50
CA ALA A 348 3.43 -20.88 -32.63
C ALA A 348 4.63 -21.80 -32.42
N VAL A 349 5.23 -21.78 -31.23
CA VAL A 349 6.33 -22.68 -30.84
C VAL A 349 5.90 -24.13 -30.95
N SER A 350 4.71 -24.48 -30.46
CA SER A 350 4.18 -25.82 -30.49
C SER A 350 3.92 -26.30 -31.95
N PHE A 351 3.39 -25.45 -32.82
CA PHE A 351 3.17 -25.76 -34.23
C PHE A 351 4.47 -25.93 -35.02
N LEU A 352 5.43 -25.02 -34.80
CA LEU A 352 6.72 -25.08 -35.48
C LEU A 352 7.55 -26.33 -35.11
N SER A 353 7.47 -26.73 -33.83
CA SER A 353 8.29 -27.80 -33.27
C SER A 353 7.70 -29.20 -33.43
N LEU A 354 6.40 -29.31 -33.19
CA LEU A 354 5.69 -30.63 -33.22
C LEU A 354 4.95 -30.88 -34.53
N GLY A 355 4.75 -29.84 -35.35
CA GLY A 355 3.94 -29.92 -36.56
C GLY A 355 2.46 -29.66 -36.28
N LEU A 356 1.69 -29.40 -37.35
CA LEU A 356 0.35 -28.86 -37.28
C LEU A 356 -0.64 -29.75 -36.49
N ARG A 357 -0.62 -31.04 -36.65
CA ARG A 357 -1.61 -31.94 -36.03
C ARG A 357 -1.32 -32.21 -34.55
N THR A 358 -0.07 -32.40 -34.22
CA THR A 358 0.40 -32.62 -32.85
C THR A 358 0.35 -31.32 -32.06
N GLY A 359 0.74 -30.18 -32.65
CA GLY A 359 0.60 -28.85 -32.09
C GLY A 359 -0.87 -28.48 -31.83
N LEU A 360 -1.82 -28.89 -32.68
CA LEU A 360 -3.24 -28.63 -32.44
C LEU A 360 -3.79 -29.34 -31.19
N VAL A 361 -3.27 -30.52 -30.87
CA VAL A 361 -3.65 -31.22 -29.62
C VAL A 361 -3.24 -30.39 -28.40
N VAL A 362 -1.99 -29.91 -28.39
CA VAL A 362 -1.49 -29.04 -27.33
C VAL A 362 -2.29 -27.71 -27.27
N ALA A 363 -2.57 -27.16 -28.44
CA ALA A 363 -3.37 -25.94 -28.58
C ALA A 363 -4.77 -26.01 -27.95
N CYS A 364 -5.42 -27.21 -28.07
CA CYS A 364 -6.73 -27.41 -27.44
C CYS A 364 -6.67 -27.63 -25.93
N CYS A 365 -5.53 -28.10 -25.41
CA CYS A 365 -5.37 -28.32 -23.96
C CYS A 365 -5.23 -27.02 -23.17
N ILE A 366 -4.56 -26.01 -23.71
CA ILE A 366 -4.27 -24.77 -23.04
C ILE A 366 -5.55 -24.03 -22.57
N PRO A 367 -6.51 -23.70 -23.46
CA PRO A 367 -7.73 -23.01 -23.05
C PRO A 367 -8.55 -23.80 -22.02
N LEU A 368 -8.52 -25.15 -22.11
CA LEU A 368 -9.23 -25.98 -21.17
C LEU A 368 -8.62 -25.95 -19.77
N VAL A 369 -7.29 -25.94 -19.67
CA VAL A 369 -6.60 -25.78 -18.38
C VAL A 369 -6.92 -24.41 -17.79
N LEU A 370 -6.86 -23.33 -18.57
CA LEU A 370 -7.20 -21.98 -18.12
C LEU A 370 -8.66 -21.89 -17.67
N ALA A 371 -9.60 -22.45 -18.44
CA ALA A 371 -11.01 -22.50 -18.07
C ALA A 371 -11.23 -23.24 -16.74
N GLY A 372 -10.58 -24.39 -16.56
CA GLY A 372 -10.60 -25.14 -15.30
C GLY A 372 -9.98 -24.34 -14.14
N THR A 373 -8.91 -23.58 -14.40
CA THR A 373 -8.28 -22.72 -13.40
C THR A 373 -9.22 -21.60 -12.96
N PHE A 374 -9.92 -20.95 -13.89
CA PHE A 374 -10.93 -19.92 -13.52
C PHE A 374 -12.08 -20.50 -12.68
N VAL A 375 -12.55 -21.71 -12.99
CA VAL A 375 -13.56 -22.39 -12.15
C VAL A 375 -13.06 -22.61 -10.73
N CYS A 376 -11.81 -23.05 -10.57
CA CYS A 376 -11.21 -23.27 -9.26
C CYS A 376 -10.95 -21.94 -8.53
N MET A 377 -10.49 -20.89 -9.23
CA MET A 377 -10.32 -19.55 -8.65
C MET A 377 -11.65 -19.03 -8.11
N TYR A 378 -12.72 -19.13 -8.90
CA TYR A 378 -14.07 -18.72 -8.47
C TYR A 378 -14.53 -19.50 -7.23
N ALA A 379 -14.32 -20.83 -7.21
CA ALA A 379 -14.70 -21.67 -6.08
C ALA A 379 -13.90 -21.38 -4.79
N LEU A 380 -12.67 -20.86 -4.93
CA LEU A 380 -11.79 -20.53 -3.81
C LEU A 380 -11.83 -19.04 -3.43
N GLY A 381 -12.60 -18.21 -4.14
CA GLY A 381 -12.67 -16.76 -3.90
C GLY A 381 -11.38 -16.01 -4.25
N ILE A 382 -10.65 -16.47 -5.28
CA ILE A 382 -9.43 -15.79 -5.76
C ILE A 382 -9.82 -14.87 -6.91
N ASP A 383 -9.75 -13.58 -6.70
CA ASP A 383 -10.15 -12.55 -7.67
C ASP A 383 -9.10 -12.34 -8.78
N LEU A 384 -9.54 -11.68 -9.85
CA LEU A 384 -8.67 -11.23 -10.93
C LEU A 384 -8.02 -9.91 -10.57
N HIS A 385 -6.73 -9.94 -10.40
CA HIS A 385 -5.87 -8.78 -10.17
C HIS A 385 -4.50 -9.03 -10.80
N LYS A 386 -3.63 -8.02 -10.85
CA LYS A 386 -2.34 -8.15 -11.54
C LYS A 386 -1.49 -9.35 -11.09
N VAL A 387 -1.57 -9.74 -9.80
CA VAL A 387 -0.81 -10.90 -9.30
C VAL A 387 -1.41 -12.22 -9.79
N SER A 388 -2.73 -12.40 -9.72
CA SER A 388 -3.38 -13.64 -10.21
C SER A 388 -3.27 -13.79 -11.73
N LEU A 389 -3.36 -12.68 -12.48
CA LEU A 389 -3.19 -12.68 -13.94
C LEU A 389 -1.72 -12.95 -14.34
N GLY A 390 -0.76 -12.34 -13.64
CA GLY A 390 0.65 -12.65 -13.82
C GLY A 390 0.97 -14.12 -13.52
N ALA A 391 0.39 -14.68 -12.46
CA ALA A 391 0.49 -16.09 -12.12
C ALA A 391 -0.02 -17.01 -13.25
N LEU A 392 -1.12 -16.62 -13.91
CA LEU A 392 -1.66 -17.37 -15.06
C LEU A 392 -0.71 -17.33 -16.26
N ILE A 393 -0.07 -16.18 -16.54
CA ILE A 393 0.91 -16.06 -17.64
C ILE A 393 2.15 -16.91 -17.34
N ILE A 394 2.66 -16.85 -16.10
CA ILE A 394 3.78 -17.71 -15.66
C ILE A 394 3.40 -19.19 -15.78
N ALA A 395 2.20 -19.55 -15.28
CA ALA A 395 1.69 -20.92 -15.39
C ALA A 395 1.60 -21.34 -16.84
N LEU A 396 1.18 -20.47 -17.77
CA LEU A 396 1.08 -20.77 -19.20
C LEU A 396 2.39 -21.28 -19.78
N GLY A 397 3.52 -20.65 -19.46
CA GLY A 397 4.85 -21.10 -19.86
C GLY A 397 5.19 -22.51 -19.33
N LEU A 398 4.65 -22.85 -18.16
CA LEU A 398 4.96 -24.11 -17.46
C LEU A 398 3.98 -25.24 -17.77
N LEU A 399 2.72 -24.94 -18.07
CA LEU A 399 1.66 -25.94 -18.21
C LEU A 399 1.70 -26.74 -19.54
N VAL A 400 2.38 -26.16 -20.52
CA VAL A 400 2.48 -26.77 -21.86
C VAL A 400 3.38 -28.03 -21.86
N ASP A 401 4.32 -28.10 -20.91
CA ASP A 401 5.29 -29.19 -20.79
C ASP A 401 4.67 -30.56 -20.74
N ASP A 402 3.68 -30.79 -19.89
CA ASP A 402 3.06 -32.07 -19.68
C ASP A 402 2.32 -32.55 -20.94
N ALA A 403 1.64 -31.60 -21.62
CA ALA A 403 0.96 -31.89 -22.87
C ALA A 403 1.94 -32.22 -24.01
N ILE A 404 3.06 -31.50 -24.13
CA ILE A 404 4.11 -31.76 -25.10
C ILE A 404 4.70 -33.17 -24.90
N ILE A 405 5.09 -33.49 -23.65
CA ILE A 405 5.69 -34.80 -23.33
C ILE A 405 4.71 -35.96 -23.67
N ALA A 406 3.44 -35.82 -23.31
CA ALA A 406 2.43 -36.84 -23.59
C ALA A 406 2.21 -37.05 -25.09
N VAL A 407 2.06 -35.92 -25.84
CA VAL A 407 1.80 -35.97 -27.29
C VAL A 407 3.05 -36.44 -28.05
N GLU A 408 4.23 -36.03 -27.68
CA GLU A 408 5.48 -36.47 -28.32
C GLU A 408 5.71 -37.95 -28.10
N MET A 409 5.55 -38.48 -26.89
CA MET A 409 5.68 -39.91 -26.61
C MET A 409 4.65 -40.73 -27.39
N MET A 410 3.41 -40.23 -27.53
CA MET A 410 2.39 -40.84 -28.34
C MET A 410 2.81 -40.86 -29.82
N SER A 411 3.36 -39.77 -30.35
CA SER A 411 3.81 -39.63 -31.72
C SER A 411 4.97 -40.60 -32.03
N VAL A 412 5.97 -40.68 -31.14
CA VAL A 412 7.08 -41.63 -31.28
C VAL A 412 6.59 -43.10 -31.34
N GLN A 413 5.57 -43.47 -30.55
CA GLN A 413 5.03 -44.82 -30.58
C GLN A 413 4.20 -45.11 -31.86
N LEU A 414 3.55 -44.07 -32.41
CA LEU A 414 2.86 -44.18 -33.71
C LEU A 414 3.85 -44.33 -34.86
N GLU A 415 4.97 -43.61 -34.85
CA GLU A 415 6.06 -43.74 -35.80
C GLU A 415 6.67 -45.15 -35.78
N ARG A 416 6.71 -45.79 -34.60
CA ARG A 416 7.14 -47.17 -34.40
C ARG A 416 6.08 -48.21 -34.82
N GLY A 417 4.93 -47.78 -35.39
CA GLY A 417 3.91 -48.66 -35.92
C GLY A 417 2.89 -49.22 -34.92
N LYS A 418 2.85 -48.72 -33.68
CA LYS A 418 1.80 -49.09 -32.68
C LYS A 418 0.43 -48.53 -33.06
N THR A 419 -0.63 -49.21 -32.61
CA THR A 419 -1.99 -48.68 -32.76
C THR A 419 -2.17 -47.37 -31.96
N ARG A 420 -3.12 -46.52 -32.36
CA ARG A 420 -3.40 -45.25 -31.67
C ARG A 420 -3.78 -45.45 -30.21
N PHE A 421 -4.52 -46.52 -29.91
CA PHE A 421 -4.90 -46.85 -28.55
C PHE A 421 -3.69 -47.29 -27.73
N ASP A 422 -2.86 -48.18 -28.24
CA ASP A 422 -1.68 -48.68 -27.56
C ASP A 422 -0.62 -47.60 -27.41
N ALA A 423 -0.46 -46.74 -28.39
CA ALA A 423 0.44 -45.58 -28.32
C ALA A 423 0.06 -44.60 -27.19
N ALA A 424 -1.23 -44.27 -27.06
CA ALA A 424 -1.74 -43.41 -25.99
C ALA A 424 -1.59 -44.05 -24.60
N CYS A 425 -1.95 -45.34 -24.45
CA CYS A 425 -1.82 -46.07 -23.19
C CYS A 425 -0.34 -46.24 -22.78
N HIS A 426 0.54 -46.47 -23.75
CA HIS A 426 1.99 -46.55 -23.51
C HIS A 426 2.57 -45.24 -23.07
N ALA A 427 2.16 -44.13 -23.68
CA ALA A 427 2.59 -42.78 -23.25
C ALA A 427 2.28 -42.55 -21.76
N PHE A 428 1.07 -42.87 -21.29
CA PHE A 428 0.73 -42.80 -19.87
C PHE A 428 1.65 -43.64 -18.99
N THR A 429 1.84 -44.92 -19.34
CA THR A 429 2.61 -45.85 -18.52
C THR A 429 4.06 -45.39 -18.34
N GLN A 430 4.64 -44.73 -19.33
CA GLN A 430 6.02 -44.29 -19.32
C GLN A 430 6.21 -42.92 -18.67
N THR A 431 5.28 -42.00 -18.80
CA THR A 431 5.48 -40.58 -18.49
C THR A 431 4.62 -40.05 -17.34
N ALA A 432 3.43 -40.63 -17.07
CA ALA A 432 2.49 -40.05 -16.12
C ALA A 432 3.04 -39.88 -14.69
N LYS A 433 3.80 -40.88 -14.18
CA LYS A 433 4.37 -40.80 -12.83
C LYS A 433 5.51 -39.77 -12.73
N PRO A 434 6.54 -39.77 -13.60
CA PRO A 434 7.58 -38.75 -13.58
C PRO A 434 7.05 -37.32 -13.80
N MET A 435 6.05 -37.17 -14.69
CA MET A 435 5.38 -35.90 -14.95
C MET A 435 4.70 -35.37 -13.66
N LEU A 436 3.88 -36.20 -12.99
CA LEU A 436 3.23 -35.81 -11.74
C LEU A 436 4.24 -35.40 -10.69
N THR A 437 5.30 -36.21 -10.51
CA THR A 437 6.34 -35.86 -9.53
C THR A 437 7.02 -34.57 -9.89
N GLY A 438 7.33 -34.33 -11.16
CA GLY A 438 7.90 -33.09 -11.64
C GLY A 438 6.98 -31.89 -11.42
N THR A 439 5.68 -32.05 -11.72
CA THR A 439 4.67 -31.00 -11.50
C THR A 439 4.54 -30.64 -10.00
N LEU A 440 4.50 -31.68 -9.13
CA LEU A 440 4.47 -31.45 -7.67
C LEU A 440 5.74 -30.77 -7.16
N ILE A 441 6.92 -31.09 -7.72
CA ILE A 441 8.19 -30.42 -7.38
C ILE A 441 8.16 -28.96 -7.82
N THR A 442 7.65 -28.67 -9.01
CA THR A 442 7.48 -27.29 -9.47
C THR A 442 6.51 -26.51 -8.58
N CYS A 443 5.37 -27.11 -8.21
CA CYS A 443 4.46 -26.51 -7.24
C CYS A 443 5.15 -26.28 -5.89
N ALA A 444 5.98 -27.22 -5.44
CA ALA A 444 6.72 -27.12 -4.18
C ALA A 444 7.72 -25.94 -4.20
N GLY A 445 8.26 -25.55 -5.37
CA GLY A 445 9.09 -24.34 -5.50
C GLY A 445 8.39 -23.05 -5.09
N PHE A 446 7.07 -22.99 -5.13
CA PHE A 446 6.27 -21.84 -4.69
C PHE A 446 5.77 -21.93 -3.23
N ILE A 447 6.09 -23.00 -2.51
CA ILE A 447 5.72 -23.19 -1.10
C ILE A 447 6.20 -22.03 -0.21
N PRO A 448 7.41 -21.47 -0.38
CA PRO A 448 7.84 -20.35 0.43
C PRO A 448 6.87 -19.16 0.40
N VAL A 449 6.30 -18.84 -0.77
CA VAL A 449 5.29 -17.77 -0.91
C VAL A 449 4.00 -18.11 -0.15
N ALA A 450 3.55 -19.37 -0.25
CA ALA A 450 2.29 -19.80 0.36
C ALA A 450 2.30 -19.76 1.89
N PHE A 451 3.45 -20.02 2.50
CA PHE A 451 3.62 -20.12 3.95
C PHE A 451 4.45 -19.00 4.58
N SER A 452 4.92 -18.08 3.76
CA SER A 452 5.54 -16.85 4.24
C SER A 452 4.49 -15.92 4.84
N LYS A 453 4.93 -15.05 5.75
CA LYS A 453 4.11 -14.04 6.42
C LYS A 453 4.54 -12.65 5.96
N GLY A 454 3.72 -11.64 6.29
CA GLY A 454 4.02 -10.25 5.99
C GLY A 454 3.33 -9.70 4.75
N MET A 455 3.27 -8.38 4.67
CA MET A 455 2.53 -7.65 3.62
C MET A 455 2.95 -8.04 2.20
N ALA A 456 4.26 -8.18 1.93
CA ALA A 456 4.77 -8.60 0.62
C ALA A 456 4.31 -10.01 0.23
N SER A 457 4.25 -10.93 1.21
CA SER A 457 3.79 -12.30 0.97
C SER A 457 2.28 -12.36 0.79
N GLU A 458 1.52 -11.57 1.54
CA GLU A 458 0.06 -11.43 1.37
C GLU A 458 -0.27 -10.85 -0.01
N PHE A 459 0.46 -9.83 -0.43
CA PHE A 459 0.36 -9.25 -1.77
C PHE A 459 0.59 -10.29 -2.87
N CYS A 460 1.55 -11.21 -2.69
CA CYS A 460 1.87 -12.28 -3.64
C CYS A 460 1.10 -13.58 -3.36
N ALA A 461 0.17 -13.64 -2.41
CA ALA A 461 -0.46 -14.87 -1.92
C ALA A 461 -1.19 -15.66 -3.02
N ALA A 462 -1.80 -14.99 -3.99
CA ALA A 462 -2.49 -15.63 -5.10
C ALA A 462 -1.57 -16.44 -6.04
N LEU A 463 -0.25 -16.20 -6.01
CA LEU A 463 0.72 -16.82 -6.91
C LEU A 463 0.73 -18.34 -6.76
N PHE A 464 0.88 -18.84 -5.54
CA PHE A 464 0.96 -20.29 -5.29
C PHE A 464 -0.32 -21.06 -5.67
N PRO A 465 -1.52 -20.67 -5.19
CA PRO A 465 -2.73 -21.41 -5.53
C PRO A 465 -3.05 -21.36 -7.02
N VAL A 466 -2.90 -20.22 -7.69
CA VAL A 466 -3.21 -20.10 -9.12
C VAL A 466 -2.26 -20.97 -9.96
N ILE A 467 -0.95 -20.88 -9.74
CA ILE A 467 0.04 -21.70 -10.45
C ILE A 467 -0.15 -23.18 -10.11
N GLY A 468 -0.32 -23.51 -8.82
CA GLY A 468 -0.51 -24.89 -8.37
C GLY A 468 -1.75 -25.55 -8.99
N ILE A 469 -2.88 -24.84 -9.01
CA ILE A 469 -4.12 -25.32 -9.66
C ILE A 469 -3.89 -25.51 -11.16
N ALA A 470 -3.32 -24.54 -11.85
CA ALA A 470 -3.07 -24.59 -13.28
C ALA A 470 -2.16 -25.78 -13.65
N LEU A 471 -1.07 -25.99 -12.90
CA LEU A 471 -0.14 -27.09 -13.14
C LEU A 471 -0.76 -28.46 -12.86
N LEU A 472 -1.52 -28.61 -11.77
CA LEU A 472 -2.22 -29.87 -11.47
C LEU A 472 -3.30 -30.20 -12.50
N LEU A 473 -4.07 -29.18 -12.92
CA LEU A 473 -5.05 -29.35 -14.00
C LEU A 473 -4.36 -29.68 -15.33
N SER A 474 -3.21 -29.07 -15.63
CA SER A 474 -2.41 -29.40 -16.80
C SER A 474 -2.01 -30.86 -16.83
N TRP A 475 -1.53 -31.42 -15.70
CA TRP A 475 -1.23 -32.84 -15.61
C TRP A 475 -2.47 -33.71 -15.89
N ILE A 476 -3.63 -33.37 -15.27
CA ILE A 476 -4.88 -34.13 -15.51
C ILE A 476 -5.28 -34.09 -17.00
N VAL A 477 -5.27 -32.89 -17.60
CA VAL A 477 -5.60 -32.69 -19.02
C VAL A 477 -4.61 -33.43 -19.91
N SER A 478 -3.32 -33.41 -19.57
CA SER A 478 -2.27 -34.09 -20.37
C SER A 478 -2.37 -35.61 -20.33
N VAL A 479 -2.86 -36.19 -19.24
CA VAL A 479 -3.03 -37.67 -19.18
C VAL A 479 -4.41 -38.18 -19.62
N MET A 480 -5.44 -37.34 -19.62
CA MET A 480 -6.81 -37.72 -19.96
C MET A 480 -7.30 -37.15 -21.29
N VAL A 481 -7.04 -35.86 -21.54
CA VAL A 481 -7.62 -35.11 -22.67
C VAL A 481 -6.67 -35.07 -23.86
N ALA A 482 -5.38 -34.82 -23.66
CA ALA A 482 -4.41 -34.77 -24.75
C ALA A 482 -4.32 -36.11 -25.52
N PRO A 483 -4.31 -37.28 -24.86
CA PRO A 483 -4.36 -38.57 -25.59
C PRO A 483 -5.70 -38.79 -26.32
N LEU A 484 -6.82 -38.29 -25.81
CA LEU A 484 -8.11 -38.34 -26.46
C LEU A 484 -8.11 -37.50 -27.75
N PHE A 485 -7.63 -36.27 -27.70
CA PHE A 485 -7.45 -35.43 -28.88
C PHE A 485 -6.42 -36.02 -29.85
N GLY A 486 -5.30 -36.55 -29.34
CA GLY A 486 -4.27 -37.23 -30.11
C GLY A 486 -4.80 -38.47 -30.86
N TYR A 487 -5.65 -39.24 -30.21
CA TYR A 487 -6.31 -40.40 -30.84
C TYR A 487 -7.14 -39.98 -32.07
N HIS A 488 -7.77 -38.81 -32.05
CA HIS A 488 -8.60 -38.35 -33.19
C HIS A 488 -7.79 -37.57 -34.24
N LEU A 489 -6.84 -36.74 -33.82
CA LEU A 489 -6.15 -35.77 -34.68
C LEU A 489 -4.83 -36.30 -35.26
N ILE A 490 -4.05 -37.09 -34.49
CA ILE A 490 -2.73 -37.52 -34.93
C ILE A 490 -2.87 -38.69 -35.94
N ARG A 491 -2.36 -38.44 -37.13
CA ARG A 491 -2.30 -39.46 -38.21
C ARG A 491 -0.87 -39.46 -38.76
N ILE A 492 -0.05 -40.36 -38.25
CA ILE A 492 1.33 -40.59 -38.73
C ILE A 492 1.32 -41.96 -39.44
N ALA A 493 1.82 -42.01 -40.65
CA ALA A 493 2.06 -43.28 -41.33
C ALA A 493 3.37 -43.86 -40.78
N GLY A 494 3.27 -44.92 -39.97
CA GLY A 494 4.45 -45.55 -39.37
C GLY A 494 5.30 -46.24 -40.44
N ASN A 495 6.58 -45.90 -40.49
CA ASN A 495 7.60 -46.66 -41.18
C ASN A 495 8.51 -47.30 -40.12
N ALA A 496 8.42 -48.61 -39.96
CA ALA A 496 9.14 -49.36 -38.92
C ALA A 496 10.68 -49.27 -39.00
N GLU A 497 11.22 -48.73 -40.09
CA GLU A 497 12.67 -48.59 -40.33
C GLU A 497 13.22 -47.17 -40.08
N HIS A 498 12.38 -46.18 -39.76
CA HIS A 498 12.85 -44.79 -39.56
C HIS A 498 13.20 -44.53 -38.11
N ASP A 499 14.48 -44.29 -37.82
CA ASP A 499 14.92 -43.82 -36.50
C ASP A 499 14.89 -42.28 -36.50
N PRO A 500 14.00 -41.65 -35.75
CA PRO A 500 13.87 -40.19 -35.66
C PRO A 500 15.13 -39.49 -35.16
N TYR A 501 16.01 -40.23 -34.47
CA TYR A 501 17.24 -39.72 -33.85
C TYR A 501 18.51 -39.90 -34.69
N ALA A 502 18.39 -40.35 -35.92
CA ALA A 502 19.53 -40.55 -36.83
C ALA A 502 19.95 -39.30 -37.61
N THR A 503 19.40 -38.11 -37.30
CA THR A 503 19.71 -36.85 -38.01
C THR A 503 21.15 -36.35 -37.76
N PRO A 504 21.73 -35.50 -38.65
CA PRO A 504 23.05 -34.92 -38.44
C PRO A 504 23.19 -34.16 -37.12
N PHE A 505 22.11 -33.51 -36.67
CA PHE A 505 22.05 -32.79 -35.42
C PHE A 505 22.23 -33.70 -34.19
N TYR A 506 21.51 -34.81 -34.13
CA TYR A 506 21.64 -35.78 -33.03
C TYR A 506 23.00 -36.50 -33.05
N ARG A 507 23.59 -36.72 -34.21
CA ARG A 507 24.95 -37.28 -34.34
C ARG A 507 26.01 -36.30 -33.83
N PHE A 508 25.84 -34.98 -34.08
CA PHE A 508 26.69 -33.97 -33.52
C PHE A 508 26.57 -33.91 -32.00
N PHE A 509 25.34 -33.86 -31.49
CA PHE A 509 25.05 -33.84 -30.05
C PHE A 509 25.62 -35.09 -29.34
N ARG A 510 25.41 -36.27 -29.88
CA ARG A 510 26.03 -37.51 -29.36
C ARG A 510 27.55 -37.38 -29.26
N ARG A 511 28.21 -36.80 -30.24
CA ARG A 511 29.67 -36.59 -30.26
C ARG A 511 30.09 -35.59 -29.14
N VAL A 512 29.41 -34.49 -28.98
CA VAL A 512 29.66 -33.51 -27.93
C VAL A 512 29.47 -34.13 -26.55
N LEU A 513 28.36 -34.85 -26.33
CA LEU A 513 28.09 -35.52 -25.08
C LEU A 513 29.14 -36.58 -24.72
N THR A 514 29.54 -37.39 -25.72
CA THR A 514 30.59 -38.37 -25.55
C THR A 514 31.94 -37.73 -25.20
N PHE A 515 32.28 -36.59 -25.79
CA PHE A 515 33.46 -35.78 -25.44
C PHE A 515 33.38 -35.27 -24.01
N PHE A 516 32.24 -34.73 -23.55
CA PHE A 516 32.07 -34.27 -22.19
C PHE A 516 32.15 -35.38 -21.15
N LEU A 517 31.57 -36.56 -21.44
CA LEU A 517 31.73 -37.72 -20.58
C LEU A 517 33.16 -38.28 -20.52
N ALA A 518 33.96 -38.12 -21.59
CA ALA A 518 35.36 -38.49 -21.60
C ALA A 518 36.21 -37.54 -20.76
N HIS A 519 35.85 -36.23 -20.71
CA HIS A 519 36.58 -35.18 -19.99
C HIS A 519 35.78 -34.68 -18.74
N ARG A 520 35.11 -35.60 -18.03
CA ARG A 520 34.20 -35.30 -16.92
C ARG A 520 34.79 -34.37 -15.86
N ALA A 521 36.07 -34.53 -15.52
CA ALA A 521 36.71 -33.69 -14.51
C ALA A 521 36.80 -32.21 -14.96
N VAL A 522 37.13 -31.97 -16.23
CA VAL A 522 37.19 -30.64 -16.82
C VAL A 522 35.79 -30.00 -16.81
N VAL A 523 34.79 -30.74 -17.20
CA VAL A 523 33.40 -30.25 -17.22
C VAL A 523 32.92 -29.89 -15.81
N LEU A 524 33.17 -30.74 -14.81
CA LEU A 524 32.75 -30.48 -13.42
C LEU A 524 33.50 -29.25 -12.85
N VAL A 525 34.83 -29.16 -13.09
CA VAL A 525 35.61 -28.02 -12.59
C VAL A 525 35.20 -26.72 -13.29
N SER A 526 34.96 -26.76 -14.61
CA SER A 526 34.52 -25.55 -15.33
C SER A 526 33.12 -25.11 -14.89
N THR A 527 32.20 -26.05 -14.68
CA THR A 527 30.86 -25.72 -14.16
C THR A 527 30.93 -25.12 -12.75
N ALA A 528 31.73 -25.71 -11.85
CA ALA A 528 31.96 -25.17 -10.52
C ALA A 528 32.59 -23.78 -10.58
N LEU A 529 33.60 -23.58 -11.47
CA LEU A 529 34.22 -22.26 -11.63
C LEU A 529 33.22 -21.20 -12.07
N VAL A 530 32.40 -21.49 -13.11
CA VAL A 530 31.39 -20.57 -13.60
C VAL A 530 30.35 -20.27 -12.50
N PHE A 531 29.95 -21.27 -11.73
CA PHE A 531 29.05 -21.09 -10.60
C PHE A 531 29.63 -20.14 -9.54
N PHE A 532 30.88 -20.36 -9.12
CA PHE A 532 31.50 -19.49 -8.12
C PHE A 532 31.76 -18.08 -8.65
N VAL A 533 32.11 -17.93 -9.94
CA VAL A 533 32.21 -16.60 -10.57
C VAL A 533 30.84 -15.90 -10.59
N SER A 534 29.78 -16.63 -10.93
CA SER A 534 28.41 -16.05 -10.87
C SER A 534 28.03 -15.68 -9.46
N LEU A 535 28.35 -16.51 -8.46
CA LEU A 535 28.09 -16.18 -7.06
C LEU A 535 28.87 -14.93 -6.59
N ALA A 536 30.12 -14.76 -7.03
CA ALA A 536 30.91 -13.55 -6.76
C ALA A 536 30.37 -12.30 -7.50
N ALA A 537 29.72 -12.49 -8.62
CA ALA A 537 29.07 -11.40 -9.36
C ALA A 537 27.69 -11.00 -8.82
N PHE A 538 27.02 -11.88 -8.03
CA PHE A 538 25.69 -11.66 -7.48
C PHE A 538 25.53 -10.33 -6.72
N PRO A 539 26.48 -9.89 -5.86
CA PRO A 539 26.39 -8.61 -5.14
C PRO A 539 26.41 -7.37 -6.05
N HIS A 540 26.75 -7.52 -7.35
CA HIS A 540 26.74 -6.39 -8.30
C HIS A 540 25.37 -6.20 -8.98
N ILE A 541 24.39 -7.07 -8.70
CA ILE A 541 23.02 -6.91 -9.18
C ILE A 541 22.36 -5.85 -8.30
N LYS A 542 21.69 -4.87 -8.91
CA LYS A 542 20.92 -3.84 -8.23
C LYS A 542 19.88 -4.48 -7.30
N GLN A 543 19.67 -3.91 -6.13
CA GLN A 543 18.71 -4.40 -5.15
C GLN A 543 17.57 -3.40 -5.03
N THR A 544 16.33 -3.87 -5.22
CA THR A 544 15.13 -3.08 -4.97
C THR A 544 14.12 -3.92 -4.19
N PHE A 545 13.19 -3.30 -3.48
CA PHE A 545 12.13 -4.06 -2.82
C PHE A 545 10.99 -4.31 -3.80
N PHE A 546 10.28 -3.26 -4.17
CA PHE A 546 9.28 -3.25 -5.24
C PHE A 546 9.54 -2.08 -6.18
N PRO A 547 9.31 -2.22 -7.49
CA PRO A 547 9.46 -1.12 -8.42
C PRO A 547 8.31 -0.11 -8.28
N PRO A 548 8.53 1.17 -8.65
CA PRO A 548 7.46 2.15 -8.74
C PRO A 548 6.43 1.74 -9.80
N SER A 549 5.19 2.18 -9.63
CA SER A 549 4.10 1.87 -10.55
C SER A 549 4.19 2.72 -11.84
N LEU A 550 3.57 2.21 -12.91
CA LEU A 550 3.38 2.95 -14.18
C LEU A 550 2.19 3.92 -14.13
N ARG A 551 1.58 4.10 -12.97
CA ARG A 551 0.46 5.03 -12.83
C ARG A 551 0.89 6.45 -13.15
N PRO A 552 0.04 7.25 -13.81
CA PRO A 552 0.37 8.62 -14.21
C PRO A 552 0.39 9.61 -13.03
N GLU A 553 -0.07 9.20 -11.85
CA GLU A 553 -0.11 10.06 -10.68
C GLU A 553 1.27 10.29 -10.08
N LEU A 554 1.57 11.56 -9.80
CA LEU A 554 2.72 12.04 -9.07
C LEU A 554 2.24 12.64 -7.74
N LEU A 555 2.76 12.17 -6.63
CA LEU A 555 2.54 12.75 -5.31
C LEU A 555 3.63 13.80 -5.05
N VAL A 556 3.22 15.02 -4.68
CA VAL A 556 4.15 16.08 -4.30
C VAL A 556 3.77 16.55 -2.90
N SER A 557 4.69 16.45 -1.96
CA SER A 557 4.49 16.87 -0.58
C SER A 557 5.28 18.14 -0.30
N LEU A 558 4.60 19.15 0.23
CA LEU A 558 5.20 20.38 0.76
C LEU A 558 5.20 20.29 2.28
N THR A 559 6.35 20.50 2.91
CA THR A 559 6.48 20.52 4.36
C THR A 559 7.20 21.81 4.77
N LEU A 560 6.48 22.68 5.45
CA LEU A 560 7.02 23.93 6.00
C LEU A 560 7.59 23.67 7.40
N GLN A 561 8.28 24.69 7.93
CA GLN A 561 8.81 24.64 9.29
C GLN A 561 7.71 24.37 10.32
N GLN A 562 8.03 23.64 11.38
CA GLN A 562 7.10 23.39 12.47
C GLN A 562 6.61 24.71 13.10
N GLY A 563 5.29 24.82 13.30
CA GLY A 563 4.64 26.03 13.76
C GLY A 563 4.27 27.03 12.65
N SER A 564 4.47 26.69 11.38
CA SER A 564 3.92 27.46 10.27
C SER A 564 2.39 27.36 10.26
N SER A 565 1.73 28.47 9.96
CA SER A 565 0.27 28.51 9.85
C SER A 565 -0.24 27.89 8.56
N LEU A 566 -1.49 27.47 8.58
CA LEU A 566 -2.16 26.97 7.35
C LEU A 566 -2.16 28.02 6.22
N ALA A 567 -2.21 29.31 6.55
CA ALA A 567 -2.14 30.40 5.58
C ALA A 567 -0.76 30.46 4.89
N SER A 568 0.34 30.21 5.64
CA SER A 568 1.68 30.13 5.05
C SER A 568 1.80 28.90 4.13
N THR A 569 1.22 27.79 4.55
CA THR A 569 1.19 26.54 3.75
C THR A 569 0.35 26.72 2.49
N GLN A 570 -0.78 27.43 2.58
CA GLN A 570 -1.59 27.82 1.42
C GLN A 570 -0.79 28.66 0.43
N ALA A 571 -0.03 29.65 0.91
CA ALA A 571 0.76 30.52 0.04
C ALA A 571 1.86 29.75 -0.74
N GLU A 572 2.51 28.76 -0.10
CA GLU A 572 3.47 27.88 -0.82
C GLU A 572 2.73 26.92 -1.78
N ALA A 573 1.57 26.41 -1.40
CA ALA A 573 0.75 25.61 -2.28
C ALA A 573 0.29 26.39 -3.53
N ASP A 574 -0.06 27.67 -3.36
CA ASP A 574 -0.45 28.54 -4.48
C ASP A 574 0.72 28.82 -5.43
N ARG A 575 1.97 28.86 -4.93
CA ARG A 575 3.17 28.96 -5.80
C ARG A 575 3.36 27.70 -6.63
N LEU A 576 3.23 26.52 -6.00
CA LEU A 576 3.29 25.26 -6.76
C LEU A 576 2.14 25.20 -7.79
N THR A 577 0.95 25.64 -7.42
CA THR A 577 -0.19 25.73 -8.36
C THR A 577 0.16 26.55 -9.59
N ALA A 578 0.81 27.71 -9.44
CA ALA A 578 1.24 28.53 -10.57
C ALA A 578 2.21 27.79 -11.49
N ILE A 579 3.17 27.03 -10.94
CA ILE A 579 4.10 26.20 -11.72
C ILE A 579 3.35 25.12 -12.50
N LEU A 580 2.34 24.48 -11.86
CA LEU A 580 1.52 23.47 -12.51
C LEU A 580 0.67 24.03 -13.64
N ASP A 581 0.10 25.23 -13.47
CA ASP A 581 -0.70 25.90 -14.49
C ASP A 581 0.15 26.26 -15.73
N GLU A 582 1.41 26.64 -15.54
CA GLU A 582 2.36 26.87 -16.64
C GLU A 582 2.69 25.58 -17.40
N ASN A 583 2.51 24.40 -16.78
CA ASN A 583 2.77 23.09 -17.37
C ASN A 583 1.49 22.27 -17.62
N SER A 584 0.34 22.92 -17.77
CA SER A 584 -0.97 22.31 -18.00
C SER A 584 -1.05 21.42 -19.25
N ASP A 585 -0.14 21.62 -20.21
CA ASP A 585 0.01 20.76 -21.39
C ASP A 585 0.35 19.31 -21.04
N LYS A 586 1.02 19.04 -19.90
CA LYS A 586 1.46 17.72 -19.40
C LYS A 586 0.49 17.14 -18.39
N ILE A 587 -0.43 17.93 -17.85
CA ILE A 587 -1.30 17.58 -16.72
C ILE A 587 -2.72 17.30 -17.24
N GLU A 588 -3.34 16.24 -16.70
CA GLU A 588 -4.77 15.99 -16.89
C GLU A 588 -5.57 16.75 -15.82
N ASN A 589 -5.23 16.59 -14.58
CA ASN A 589 -5.75 17.34 -13.45
C ASN A 589 -4.77 17.28 -12.26
N TYR A 590 -4.96 18.16 -11.29
CA TYR A 590 -4.28 18.08 -10.02
C TYR A 590 -5.20 18.46 -8.86
N VAL A 591 -4.92 17.89 -7.69
CA VAL A 591 -5.62 18.19 -6.45
C VAL A 591 -4.62 18.55 -5.37
N ALA A 592 -4.87 19.65 -4.69
CA ALA A 592 -4.09 20.07 -3.52
C ALA A 592 -4.88 19.80 -2.24
N TYR A 593 -4.25 19.09 -1.31
CA TYR A 593 -4.72 18.87 0.06
C TYR A 593 -3.84 19.71 0.99
N ILE A 594 -4.40 20.76 1.58
CA ILE A 594 -3.66 21.75 2.36
C ILE A 594 -4.02 21.62 3.83
N GLY A 595 -3.02 21.39 4.68
CA GLY A 595 -3.22 21.04 6.08
C GLY A 595 -3.53 19.56 6.33
N GLN A 596 -3.58 18.76 5.28
CA GLN A 596 -3.86 17.31 5.33
C GLN A 596 -3.12 16.58 4.21
N SER A 597 -3.09 15.25 4.26
CA SER A 597 -2.65 14.43 3.13
C SER A 597 -3.83 13.95 2.30
N THR A 598 -3.53 13.40 1.10
CA THR A 598 -4.54 12.75 0.27
C THR A 598 -5.21 11.60 1.03
N PRO A 599 -6.52 11.39 0.88
CA PRO A 599 -7.14 10.13 1.29
C PRO A 599 -6.44 8.95 0.62
N ARG A 600 -6.45 7.78 1.26
CA ARG A 600 -5.91 6.55 0.66
C ARG A 600 -6.73 6.14 -0.56
N PHE A 601 -6.39 6.65 -1.74
CA PHE A 601 -7.12 6.33 -2.98
C PHE A 601 -6.61 5.03 -3.63
N VAL A 602 -5.46 4.56 -3.20
CA VAL A 602 -4.86 3.27 -3.57
C VAL A 602 -4.22 2.67 -2.31
N LEU A 603 -4.23 1.35 -2.18
CA LEU A 603 -3.77 0.66 -0.96
C LEU A 603 -2.31 0.98 -0.61
N THR A 604 -1.49 1.23 -1.61
CA THR A 604 -0.06 1.54 -1.47
C THR A 604 0.25 3.00 -1.14
N VAL A 605 -0.75 3.86 -0.96
CA VAL A 605 -0.58 5.23 -0.44
C VAL A 605 -0.79 5.23 1.07
N ASN A 606 0.14 5.81 1.81
CA ASN A 606 0.08 5.92 3.26
C ASN A 606 -0.29 7.36 3.68
N PRO A 607 -1.55 7.65 4.08
CA PRO A 607 -1.95 8.97 4.53
C PRO A 607 -1.18 9.36 5.80
N LYS A 608 -0.68 10.59 5.83
CA LYS A 608 -0.08 11.18 7.04
C LYS A 608 -1.14 11.93 7.83
N ALA A 609 -0.91 12.06 9.12
CA ALA A 609 -1.80 12.83 9.99
C ALA A 609 -1.87 14.30 9.57
N ASP A 610 -3.02 14.93 9.79
CA ASP A 610 -3.25 16.34 9.51
C ASP A 610 -2.26 17.23 10.26
N ALA A 611 -1.74 18.23 9.56
CA ALA A 611 -0.80 19.19 10.10
C ALA A 611 -0.83 20.50 9.32
N GLU A 612 -0.97 21.62 10.00
CA GLU A 612 -1.08 22.95 9.37
C GLU A 612 0.12 23.31 8.47
N ASN A 613 1.31 22.78 8.78
CA ASN A 613 2.54 23.01 8.03
C ASN A 613 2.77 22.04 6.86
N ARG A 614 1.75 21.30 6.44
CA ARG A 614 1.85 20.34 5.33
C ARG A 614 0.81 20.59 4.25
N ALA A 615 1.22 20.38 3.01
CA ALA A 615 0.30 20.23 1.89
C ALA A 615 0.75 19.06 1.02
N GLN A 616 -0.19 18.40 0.38
CA GLN A 616 0.09 17.31 -0.56
C GLN A 616 -0.70 17.50 -1.84
N PHE A 617 -0.01 17.39 -2.97
CA PHE A 617 -0.61 17.39 -4.28
C PHE A 617 -0.66 15.98 -4.85
N VAL A 618 -1.76 15.66 -5.49
CA VAL A 618 -1.90 14.50 -6.38
C VAL A 618 -2.05 15.06 -7.78
N ILE A 619 -1.02 14.88 -8.60
CA ILE A 619 -0.97 15.40 -9.96
C ILE A 619 -1.13 14.22 -10.90
N THR A 620 -2.19 14.20 -11.69
CA THR A 620 -2.41 13.20 -12.74
C THR A 620 -1.83 13.71 -14.04
N ALA A 621 -0.71 13.17 -14.46
CA ALA A 621 -0.09 13.49 -15.73
C ALA A 621 -0.81 12.79 -16.90
N LYS A 622 -0.63 13.28 -18.13
CA LYS A 622 -1.20 12.65 -19.34
C LYS A 622 -0.55 11.32 -19.69
N GLY A 623 0.64 11.05 -19.16
CA GLY A 623 1.39 9.82 -19.36
C GLY A 623 2.59 9.73 -18.42
N THR A 624 3.31 8.62 -18.51
CA THR A 624 4.50 8.40 -17.66
C THR A 624 5.67 9.30 -18.03
N GLU A 625 5.85 9.64 -19.30
CA GLU A 625 6.90 10.57 -19.75
C GLU A 625 6.64 11.98 -19.22
N GLU A 626 5.39 12.43 -19.28
CA GLU A 626 4.97 13.72 -18.74
C GLU A 626 5.10 13.75 -17.22
N ARG A 627 4.79 12.64 -16.54
CA ARG A 627 5.00 12.50 -15.10
C ARG A 627 6.47 12.68 -14.72
N GLU A 628 7.40 12.02 -15.41
CA GLU A 628 8.85 12.17 -15.19
C GLU A 628 9.32 13.61 -15.44
N ALA A 629 8.82 14.22 -16.52
CA ALA A 629 9.14 15.61 -16.85
C ALA A 629 8.64 16.57 -15.76
N LEU A 630 7.41 16.38 -15.28
CA LEU A 630 6.84 17.17 -14.18
C LEU A 630 7.63 17.00 -12.89
N ALA A 631 8.02 15.77 -12.54
CA ALA A 631 8.84 15.51 -11.36
C ALA A 631 10.21 16.22 -11.43
N ALA A 632 10.81 16.30 -12.60
CA ALA A 632 12.04 17.07 -12.80
C ALA A 632 11.82 18.58 -12.65
N ILE A 633 10.79 19.14 -13.31
CA ILE A 633 10.44 20.56 -13.21
C ILE A 633 10.18 20.97 -11.76
N ILE A 634 9.43 20.15 -11.00
CA ILE A 634 9.10 20.45 -9.61
C ILE A 634 10.35 20.38 -8.72
N ARG A 635 11.27 19.45 -8.97
CA ARG A 635 12.55 19.39 -8.23
C ARG A 635 13.43 20.59 -8.53
N ASP A 636 13.53 21.01 -9.78
CA ASP A 636 14.28 22.21 -10.12
C ASP A 636 13.65 23.46 -9.49
N ALA A 637 12.32 23.56 -9.47
CA ALA A 637 11.61 24.67 -8.84
C ALA A 637 11.70 24.66 -7.30
N ALA A 638 11.94 23.50 -6.68
CA ALA A 638 12.12 23.39 -5.24
C ALA A 638 13.32 24.20 -4.73
N ASP A 639 14.39 24.27 -5.51
CA ASP A 639 15.60 24.98 -5.15
C ASP A 639 15.48 26.49 -5.34
N ASP A 640 14.73 26.95 -6.36
CA ASP A 640 14.73 28.33 -6.79
C ASP A 640 13.44 29.09 -6.39
N GLU A 641 12.26 28.43 -6.40
CA GLU A 641 10.96 29.10 -6.29
C GLU A 641 10.17 28.70 -5.04
N LEU A 642 10.29 27.46 -4.54
CA LEU A 642 9.55 26.92 -3.40
C LEU A 642 10.39 26.91 -2.11
N THR A 643 11.21 27.94 -1.91
CA THR A 643 12.19 28.02 -0.84
C THR A 643 11.60 28.06 0.58
N GLY A 644 10.29 28.29 0.71
CA GLY A 644 9.57 28.30 1.99
C GLY A 644 9.18 26.91 2.50
N ALA A 645 9.29 25.90 1.66
CA ALA A 645 8.89 24.53 1.97
C ALA A 645 9.95 23.52 1.51
N ARG A 646 10.05 22.42 2.24
CA ARG A 646 10.72 21.22 1.72
C ARG A 646 9.76 20.51 0.76
N VAL A 647 10.21 20.26 -0.45
CA VAL A 647 9.44 19.61 -1.50
C VAL A 647 9.92 18.17 -1.66
N ALA A 648 9.00 17.24 -1.69
CA ALA A 648 9.29 15.84 -1.99
C ALA A 648 8.36 15.34 -3.10
N THR A 649 8.95 14.74 -4.13
CA THR A 649 8.22 14.08 -5.22
C THR A 649 8.24 12.57 -5.02
N GLN A 650 7.09 11.91 -5.10
CA GLN A 650 6.98 10.48 -4.85
C GLN A 650 6.10 9.82 -5.91
N TYR A 651 6.56 8.67 -6.40
CA TYR A 651 5.77 7.79 -7.27
C TYR A 651 4.98 6.79 -6.42
N ILE A 652 3.78 6.42 -6.91
CA ILE A 652 3.00 5.36 -6.29
C ILE A 652 3.78 4.04 -6.42
N GLN A 653 3.93 3.32 -5.32
CA GLN A 653 4.64 2.03 -5.28
C GLN A 653 3.73 0.89 -5.77
N THR A 654 4.33 -0.22 -6.24
CA THR A 654 3.60 -1.44 -6.62
C THR A 654 3.50 -2.48 -5.50
N GLY A 655 3.90 -2.15 -4.29
CA GLY A 655 3.92 -3.01 -3.10
C GLY A 655 3.78 -2.16 -1.83
N PRO A 656 4.18 -2.68 -0.66
CA PRO A 656 4.13 -1.92 0.59
C PRO A 656 4.78 -0.54 0.45
N PRO A 657 4.12 0.53 0.94
CA PRO A 657 4.58 1.90 0.75
C PRO A 657 5.82 2.20 1.61
N ALA A 658 6.74 2.99 1.07
CA ALA A 658 7.82 3.64 1.81
C ALA A 658 7.79 5.14 1.54
N ASP A 659 8.03 5.94 2.57
CA ASP A 659 7.94 7.41 2.46
C ASP A 659 9.10 8.00 1.65
N TYR A 660 10.32 7.48 1.86
CA TYR A 660 11.53 7.88 1.15
C TYR A 660 12.36 6.66 0.75
N PRO A 661 13.13 6.76 -0.34
CA PRO A 661 14.02 5.68 -0.77
C PRO A 661 15.10 5.32 0.26
N VAL A 662 15.62 6.34 0.98
CA VAL A 662 16.60 6.17 2.04
C VAL A 662 15.98 6.61 3.36
N MET A 663 15.94 5.69 4.33
CA MET A 663 15.43 5.96 5.66
C MET A 663 16.30 5.26 6.71
N LEU A 664 16.93 6.04 7.60
CA LEU A 664 17.69 5.54 8.72
C LEU A 664 17.12 6.09 10.02
N ARG A 665 16.74 5.22 10.94
CA ARG A 665 16.18 5.58 12.25
C ARG A 665 17.29 5.71 13.27
N VAL A 666 17.38 6.88 13.91
CA VAL A 666 18.23 7.13 15.05
C VAL A 666 17.34 7.22 16.28
N SER A 667 17.61 6.42 17.32
CA SER A 667 16.89 6.47 18.60
C SER A 667 17.89 6.65 19.73
N ALA A 668 17.56 7.48 20.70
CA ALA A 668 18.41 7.74 21.87
C ALA A 668 17.58 8.02 23.14
N PRO A 669 18.17 7.91 24.35
CA PRO A 669 17.45 8.15 25.59
C PRO A 669 16.96 9.61 25.77
N THR A 670 17.63 10.58 25.15
CA THR A 670 17.29 12.01 25.27
C THR A 670 17.15 12.66 23.90
N THR A 671 16.34 13.72 23.85
CA THR A 671 16.08 14.48 22.64
C THR A 671 17.35 15.15 22.09
N ASP A 672 18.21 15.68 22.97
CA ASP A 672 19.47 16.34 22.55
C ASP A 672 20.47 15.32 21.97
N GLU A 673 20.51 14.12 22.51
CA GLU A 673 21.40 13.07 22.03
C GLU A 673 20.94 12.54 20.68
N VAL A 674 19.65 12.29 20.51
CA VAL A 674 19.11 11.81 19.22
C VAL A 674 19.36 12.83 18.12
N ARG A 675 19.19 14.13 18.38
CA ARG A 675 19.51 15.21 17.42
C ARG A 675 20.98 15.18 17.00
N ARG A 676 21.88 15.17 17.98
CA ARG A 676 23.33 15.20 17.73
C ARG A 676 23.76 14.01 16.85
N VAL A 677 23.26 12.81 17.14
CA VAL A 677 23.60 11.62 16.35
C VAL A 677 22.93 11.65 14.98
N ALA A 678 21.66 12.07 14.90
CA ALA A 678 20.96 12.20 13.63
C ALA A 678 21.61 13.23 12.69
N GLU A 679 22.12 14.35 13.20
CA GLU A 679 22.91 15.32 12.41
C GLU A 679 24.20 14.69 11.85
N GLN A 680 24.87 13.83 12.62
CA GLN A 680 26.06 13.12 12.13
C GLN A 680 25.70 12.11 11.02
N VAL A 681 24.60 11.35 11.18
CA VAL A 681 24.11 10.43 10.15
C VAL A 681 23.67 11.20 8.90
N SER A 682 22.98 12.33 9.07
CA SER A 682 22.57 13.21 7.97
C SER A 682 23.77 13.74 7.18
N ALA A 683 24.85 14.13 7.87
CA ALA A 683 26.08 14.57 7.21
C ALA A 683 26.75 13.43 6.40
N ILE A 684 26.70 12.20 6.91
CA ILE A 684 27.17 11.01 6.18
C ILE A 684 26.30 10.76 4.94
N ALA A 685 24.98 10.83 5.09
CA ALA A 685 24.05 10.66 3.99
C ALA A 685 24.23 11.73 2.91
N ALA A 686 24.41 13.00 3.30
CA ALA A 686 24.65 14.11 2.37
C ALA A 686 26.01 14.03 1.65
N ALA A 687 26.95 13.24 2.14
CA ALA A 687 28.23 13.00 1.48
C ALA A 687 28.17 11.92 0.38
N ASP A 688 27.10 11.12 0.30
CA ASP A 688 26.90 10.13 -0.77
C ASP A 688 26.46 10.87 -2.05
N PRO A 689 27.16 10.71 -3.18
CA PRO A 689 26.86 11.45 -4.39
C PRO A 689 25.55 11.05 -5.08
N ALA A 690 24.93 9.98 -4.65
CA ALA A 690 23.66 9.50 -5.21
C ALA A 690 22.43 9.99 -4.41
N THR A 691 22.63 10.67 -3.29
CA THR A 691 21.53 11.19 -2.47
C THR A 691 21.27 12.67 -2.73
N ASP A 692 20.04 13.07 -2.54
CA ASP A 692 19.53 14.42 -2.61
C ASP A 692 18.49 14.65 -1.52
N ASN A 693 18.11 15.92 -1.26
CA ASN A 693 17.07 16.28 -0.29
C ASN A 693 17.27 15.60 1.08
N VAL A 694 18.54 15.48 1.53
CA VAL A 694 18.84 14.84 2.83
C VAL A 694 18.34 15.70 3.97
N HIS A 695 17.49 15.14 4.82
CA HIS A 695 16.90 15.88 5.91
C HIS A 695 16.56 14.99 7.11
N LEU A 696 16.21 15.63 8.19
CA LEU A 696 15.67 15.02 9.39
C LEU A 696 14.15 15.24 9.43
N ASP A 697 13.40 14.24 9.82
CA ASP A 697 11.93 14.29 9.82
C ASP A 697 11.37 15.26 10.86
N TRP A 698 12.12 15.54 11.92
CA TRP A 698 11.86 16.61 12.88
C TRP A 698 13.13 17.01 13.64
N THR A 699 13.35 18.25 13.82
CA THR A 699 14.41 18.84 14.70
C THR A 699 14.13 20.30 15.01
N GLU A 700 13.26 20.92 14.21
CA GLU A 700 13.02 22.35 14.27
C GLU A 700 12.21 22.70 15.51
N LYS A 701 12.59 23.83 16.11
CA LYS A 701 11.86 24.37 17.24
C LYS A 701 10.79 25.34 16.76
N ALA A 702 9.61 25.25 17.34
CA ALA A 702 8.53 26.20 17.15
C ALA A 702 8.72 27.40 18.08
N LYS A 703 8.17 28.55 17.66
CA LYS A 703 8.20 29.79 18.46
C LYS A 703 7.13 29.72 19.54
N GLY A 704 7.51 29.88 20.79
CA GLY A 704 6.61 29.97 21.95
C GLY A 704 6.74 31.31 22.68
N ILE A 705 5.69 31.69 23.38
CA ILE A 705 5.72 32.80 24.34
C ILE A 705 5.34 32.23 25.69
N ARG A 706 6.30 32.31 26.62
CA ARG A 706 6.07 31.92 28.01
C ARG A 706 5.53 33.10 28.78
N VAL A 707 4.43 32.85 29.50
CA VAL A 707 3.77 33.82 30.37
C VAL A 707 4.02 33.43 31.83
N ASP A 708 5.05 33.97 32.44
CA ASP A 708 5.38 33.71 33.85
C ASP A 708 4.55 34.58 34.80
N LEU A 709 3.58 33.93 35.46
CA LEU A 709 2.64 34.60 36.35
C LEU A 709 3.28 34.89 37.74
N ASP A 710 3.21 36.12 38.21
CA ASP A 710 3.63 36.54 39.57
C ASP A 710 2.53 36.16 40.57
N LYS A 711 2.75 35.11 41.35
CA LYS A 711 1.78 34.56 42.30
C LYS A 711 1.37 35.54 43.39
N ASP A 712 2.28 36.45 43.82
CA ASP A 712 2.00 37.42 44.84
C ASP A 712 1.13 38.55 44.30
N LYS A 713 1.39 38.98 43.08
CA LYS A 713 0.55 39.98 42.41
C LYS A 713 -0.83 39.47 42.12
N LEU A 714 -0.94 38.21 41.61
CA LEU A 714 -2.22 37.56 41.40
C LEU A 714 -3.08 37.58 42.65
N LYS A 715 -2.49 37.19 43.78
CA LYS A 715 -3.19 37.17 45.07
C LYS A 715 -3.66 38.56 45.49
N ARG A 716 -2.86 39.61 45.27
CA ARG A 716 -3.24 41.00 45.56
C ARG A 716 -4.44 41.49 44.77
N TYR A 717 -4.56 41.04 43.51
CA TYR A 717 -5.69 41.39 42.64
C TYR A 717 -6.87 40.42 42.77
N GLY A 718 -6.77 39.38 43.62
CA GLY A 718 -7.81 38.36 43.83
C GLY A 718 -8.01 37.42 42.64
N LEU A 719 -6.97 37.19 41.87
CA LEU A 719 -6.93 36.30 40.70
C LEU A 719 -6.21 35.01 41.04
N SER A 720 -6.62 33.93 40.38
CA SER A 720 -5.87 32.68 40.34
C SER A 720 -5.17 32.51 38.99
N ALA A 721 -4.17 31.65 38.91
CA ALA A 721 -3.54 31.30 37.64
C ALA A 721 -4.53 30.66 36.66
N LYS A 722 -5.53 29.93 37.18
CA LYS A 722 -6.62 29.36 36.37
C LYS A 722 -7.46 30.43 35.69
N ASP A 723 -7.80 31.49 36.45
CA ASP A 723 -8.62 32.59 35.90
C ASP A 723 -7.89 33.32 34.77
N VAL A 724 -6.58 33.61 34.96
CA VAL A 724 -5.76 34.24 33.91
C VAL A 724 -5.60 33.33 32.68
N LYS A 725 -5.32 32.05 32.88
CA LYS A 725 -5.24 31.09 31.76
C LYS A 725 -6.56 31.02 30.97
N GLN A 726 -7.67 30.97 31.66
CA GLN A 726 -9.00 30.88 31.02
C GLN A 726 -9.33 32.18 30.27
N MET A 727 -8.98 33.34 30.82
CA MET A 727 -9.15 34.63 30.17
C MET A 727 -8.31 34.73 28.90
N LEU A 728 -7.01 34.43 28.98
CA LEU A 728 -6.12 34.45 27.83
C LEU A 728 -6.60 33.49 26.72
N TYR A 729 -7.03 32.30 27.10
CA TYR A 729 -7.60 31.37 26.15
C TYR A 729 -8.87 31.91 25.46
N THR A 730 -9.77 32.52 26.25
CA THR A 730 -11.01 33.11 25.73
C THR A 730 -10.72 34.31 24.83
N GLU A 731 -9.80 35.17 25.22
CA GLU A 731 -9.49 36.39 24.49
C GLU A 731 -8.72 36.12 23.19
N ILE A 732 -7.78 35.18 23.19
CA ILE A 732 -6.87 34.91 22.05
C ILE A 732 -7.46 33.82 21.13
N SER A 733 -7.67 32.60 21.66
CA SER A 733 -8.11 31.45 20.88
C SER A 733 -9.63 31.38 20.73
N GLY A 734 -10.35 31.97 21.67
CA GLY A 734 -11.81 31.90 21.74
C GLY A 734 -12.31 30.72 22.55
N ALA A 735 -13.24 30.97 23.45
CA ALA A 735 -13.94 29.92 24.20
C ALA A 735 -15.35 29.71 23.63
N LYS A 736 -15.73 28.45 23.44
CA LYS A 736 -17.11 28.08 23.10
C LYS A 736 -18.01 28.45 24.26
N ALA A 737 -18.90 29.41 24.03
CA ALA A 737 -19.83 29.93 25.04
C ALA A 737 -21.17 29.21 25.01
N ALA A 738 -21.69 28.90 23.81
CA ALA A 738 -23.00 28.31 23.58
C ALA A 738 -23.04 27.55 22.25
N GLU A 739 -24.18 27.04 21.88
CA GLU A 739 -24.44 26.33 20.63
C GLU A 739 -25.56 27.02 19.84
N PHE A 740 -25.49 26.96 18.55
CA PHE A 740 -26.52 27.43 17.64
C PHE A 740 -26.97 26.26 16.75
N TYR A 741 -28.23 25.93 16.82
CA TYR A 741 -28.78 24.80 16.07
C TYR A 741 -29.42 25.28 14.75
N THR A 742 -28.97 24.71 13.64
CA THR A 742 -29.50 25.04 12.32
C THR A 742 -29.62 23.76 11.48
N GLY A 743 -30.86 23.36 11.18
CA GLY A 743 -31.14 22.13 10.46
C GLY A 743 -30.57 20.90 11.18
N ASP A 744 -29.62 20.22 10.53
CA ASP A 744 -28.94 19.02 11.04
C ASP A 744 -27.58 19.32 11.71
N ARG A 745 -27.27 20.62 11.97
CA ARG A 745 -25.96 21.07 12.46
C ARG A 745 -26.04 21.83 13.76
N THR A 746 -24.94 21.72 14.50
CA THR A 746 -24.68 22.48 15.70
C THR A 746 -23.44 23.35 15.47
N LEU A 747 -23.61 24.67 15.44
CA LEU A 747 -22.52 25.63 15.34
C LEU A 747 -22.13 26.12 16.74
N GLY A 748 -20.83 26.12 17.05
CA GLY A 748 -20.36 26.72 18.30
C GLY A 748 -20.42 28.23 18.24
N ILE A 749 -20.96 28.87 19.28
CA ILE A 749 -20.84 30.31 19.49
C ILE A 749 -19.57 30.54 20.28
N VAL A 750 -18.62 31.27 19.71
CA VAL A 750 -17.28 31.45 20.26
C VAL A 750 -17.06 32.92 20.58
N LEU A 751 -16.70 33.22 21.84
CA LEU A 751 -16.33 34.53 22.30
C LEU A 751 -14.82 34.75 22.23
N ARG A 752 -14.36 35.83 21.59
CA ARG A 752 -12.94 36.19 21.52
C ARG A 752 -12.74 37.71 21.27
N LEU A 753 -11.49 38.15 21.30
CA LEU A 753 -11.11 39.48 20.83
C LEU A 753 -11.18 39.59 19.32
N THR A 754 -11.27 40.82 18.81
CA THR A 754 -11.16 41.11 17.38
C THR A 754 -9.83 40.64 16.83
N GLU A 755 -9.78 40.31 15.52
CA GLU A 755 -8.57 39.85 14.87
C GLU A 755 -7.38 40.78 15.06
N ALA A 756 -7.60 42.08 14.90
CA ALA A 756 -6.56 43.09 15.11
C ALA A 756 -5.96 43.08 16.52
N ASP A 757 -6.78 42.80 17.54
CA ASP A 757 -6.32 42.79 18.93
C ASP A 757 -5.60 41.49 19.34
N ARG A 758 -5.93 40.35 18.70
CA ARG A 758 -5.35 39.05 19.07
C ARG A 758 -4.13 38.65 18.24
N THR A 759 -3.90 39.25 17.07
CA THR A 759 -2.76 38.95 16.20
C THR A 759 -1.54 39.82 16.43
N ASP A 760 -1.69 40.94 17.16
CA ASP A 760 -0.59 41.85 17.49
C ASP A 760 0.19 41.36 18.73
N LEU A 761 1.28 40.63 18.50
CA LEU A 761 2.15 40.11 19.56
C LEU A 761 2.77 41.22 20.40
N GLY A 762 2.98 42.43 19.85
CA GLY A 762 3.54 43.59 20.56
C GLY A 762 2.62 44.08 21.65
N GLN A 763 1.32 43.85 21.54
CA GLN A 763 0.31 44.27 22.48
C GLN A 763 -0.16 43.20 23.46
N LEU A 764 0.42 42.00 23.42
CA LEU A 764 0.05 40.90 24.30
C LEU A 764 0.15 41.28 25.78
N GLY A 765 1.20 42.03 26.19
CA GLY A 765 1.37 42.51 27.54
C GLY A 765 0.31 43.52 28.00
N ALA A 766 -0.33 44.20 27.08
CA ALA A 766 -1.36 45.19 27.33
C ALA A 766 -2.79 44.59 27.41
N LEU A 767 -2.95 43.27 27.27
CA LEU A 767 -4.26 42.62 27.37
C LEU A 767 -4.94 42.94 28.70
N PRO A 768 -6.23 43.35 28.68
CA PRO A 768 -6.93 43.79 29.89
C PRO A 768 -7.41 42.58 30.71
N ILE A 769 -6.82 42.34 31.84
CA ILE A 769 -7.23 41.31 32.79
C ILE A 769 -8.23 41.92 33.79
N PRO A 770 -9.52 41.49 33.76
CA PRO A 770 -10.51 41.99 34.67
C PRO A 770 -10.21 41.59 36.13
N THR A 771 -10.32 42.57 37.04
CA THR A 771 -10.19 42.32 38.46
C THR A 771 -11.42 42.89 39.19
N ARG A 772 -11.50 42.67 40.50
CA ARG A 772 -12.62 43.22 41.29
C ARG A 772 -12.61 44.76 41.36
N SER A 773 -11.49 45.39 41.09
CA SER A 773 -11.27 46.84 41.18
C SER A 773 -11.11 47.56 39.84
N GLY A 774 -11.37 46.83 38.72
CA GLY A 774 -11.20 47.32 37.37
C GLY A 774 -10.31 46.38 36.55
N SER A 775 -9.91 46.79 35.35
CA SER A 775 -9.06 46.02 34.47
C SER A 775 -7.60 46.43 34.62
N ILE A 776 -6.68 45.47 34.60
CA ILE A 776 -5.23 45.69 34.64
C ILE A 776 -4.55 45.07 33.44
N PRO A 777 -3.48 45.63 32.88
CA PRO A 777 -2.73 44.96 31.81
C PRO A 777 -2.05 43.68 32.31
N LEU A 778 -1.89 42.73 31.43
CA LEU A 778 -1.26 41.41 31.70
C LEU A 778 0.18 41.59 32.23
N ASP A 779 0.96 42.56 31.72
CA ASP A 779 2.35 42.83 32.11
C ASP A 779 2.49 43.23 33.57
N GLN A 780 1.43 43.71 34.22
CA GLN A 780 1.45 43.98 35.66
C GLN A 780 1.49 42.73 36.52
N ILE A 781 0.98 41.59 36.01
CA ILE A 781 0.87 40.32 36.76
C ILE A 781 1.69 39.20 36.17
N ALA A 782 2.28 39.40 34.99
CA ALA A 782 3.04 38.39 34.28
C ALA A 782 4.33 39.01 33.68
N ARG A 783 5.29 38.13 33.40
CA ARG A 783 6.46 38.43 32.59
C ARG A 783 6.39 37.62 31.33
N LEU A 784 6.54 38.23 30.15
CA LEU A 784 6.56 37.59 28.88
C LEU A 784 8.00 37.31 28.43
N SER A 785 8.29 36.11 27.97
CA SER A 785 9.56 35.72 27.36
C SER A 785 9.34 34.87 26.12
N TYR A 786 10.13 35.10 25.07
CA TYR A 786 10.13 34.26 23.90
C TYR A 786 10.97 33.00 24.17
N GLU A 787 10.42 31.86 23.86
CA GLU A 787 11.08 30.56 23.98
C GLU A 787 11.00 29.81 22.69
N ALA A 788 12.00 28.94 22.45
CA ALA A 788 11.97 27.98 21.36
C ALA A 788 11.65 26.61 21.95
N GLU A 789 10.43 26.13 21.66
CA GLU A 789 9.92 24.85 22.14
C GLU A 789 10.00 23.80 21.04
N ASP A 790 10.02 22.51 21.41
CA ASP A 790 9.91 21.45 20.42
C ASP A 790 8.49 21.44 19.83
N GLY A 791 8.38 21.74 18.53
CA GLY A 791 7.10 21.80 17.84
C GLY A 791 6.52 20.41 17.58
N LEU A 792 7.39 19.41 17.51
CA LEU A 792 7.08 18.00 17.29
C LEU A 792 8.10 17.16 18.04
N ILE A 793 7.65 16.11 18.70
CA ILE A 793 8.49 15.06 19.30
C ILE A 793 8.01 13.73 18.76
N LYS A 794 8.89 12.99 18.08
CA LYS A 794 8.60 11.62 17.64
C LYS A 794 9.31 10.61 18.53
N ARG A 795 8.63 9.52 18.78
CA ARG A 795 9.19 8.42 19.56
C ARG A 795 8.98 7.09 18.84
N HIS A 796 9.90 6.19 19.08
CA HIS A 796 9.83 4.81 18.66
C HIS A 796 10.15 3.90 19.84
N ASN A 797 9.24 3.02 20.19
CA ASN A 797 9.35 2.11 21.36
C ASN A 797 9.80 2.85 22.62
N LEU A 798 9.11 3.95 22.95
CA LEU A 798 9.30 4.82 24.11
C LEU A 798 10.57 5.69 24.09
N LEU A 799 11.42 5.59 23.09
CA LEU A 799 12.61 6.43 22.97
C LEU A 799 12.40 7.55 21.95
N PRO A 800 12.88 8.78 22.21
CA PRO A 800 12.99 9.79 21.19
C PRO A 800 13.69 9.25 19.94
N SER A 801 13.10 9.49 18.79
CA SER A 801 13.57 8.92 17.53
C SER A 801 13.49 9.94 16.40
N ILE A 802 14.56 10.07 15.63
CA ILE A 802 14.63 10.92 14.43
C ILE A 802 14.90 10.01 13.23
N MET A 803 14.16 10.24 12.15
CA MET A 803 14.41 9.62 10.87
C MET A 803 15.31 10.52 10.04
N VAL A 804 16.39 9.95 9.53
CA VAL A 804 17.22 10.56 8.48
C VAL A 804 16.66 10.06 7.16
N GLU A 805 16.15 10.97 6.36
CA GLU A 805 15.45 10.70 5.10
C GLU A 805 16.20 11.35 3.95
N ALA A 806 16.22 10.68 2.79
CA ALA A 806 16.80 11.23 1.59
C ALA A 806 16.16 10.66 0.32
N ASP A 807 16.17 11.46 -0.73
CA ASP A 807 15.88 11.05 -2.09
C ASP A 807 17.13 10.48 -2.76
N VAL A 808 16.94 9.72 -3.85
CA VAL A 808 18.02 9.13 -4.64
C VAL A 808 17.97 9.65 -6.07
N THR A 809 19.08 10.23 -6.53
CA THR A 809 19.21 10.75 -7.90
C THR A 809 19.74 9.72 -8.88
N GLN A 810 20.50 8.72 -8.39
CA GLN A 810 21.12 7.69 -9.22
C GLN A 810 21.10 6.33 -8.51
N GLY A 811 20.66 5.29 -9.21
CA GLY A 811 20.63 3.91 -8.69
C GLY A 811 19.34 3.59 -7.92
N GLU A 812 19.40 2.52 -7.14
CA GLU A 812 18.26 2.03 -6.36
C GLU A 812 18.32 2.54 -4.92
N GLY A 813 17.15 2.82 -4.34
CA GLY A 813 17.04 3.34 -2.97
C GLY A 813 17.66 2.43 -1.91
N ASN A 814 17.39 1.12 -2.00
CA ASN A 814 17.96 0.15 -1.05
C ASN A 814 19.48 0.06 -1.10
N ASP A 815 20.07 0.17 -2.30
CA ASP A 815 21.53 0.16 -2.44
C ASP A 815 22.15 1.43 -1.81
N ALA A 816 21.52 2.59 -2.00
CA ALA A 816 21.95 3.83 -1.37
C ALA A 816 21.82 3.78 0.15
N ALA A 817 20.67 3.31 0.65
CA ALA A 817 20.42 3.16 2.08
C ALA A 817 21.42 2.21 2.75
N LEU A 818 21.76 1.10 2.09
CA LEU A 818 22.77 0.15 2.58
C LEU A 818 24.17 0.76 2.62
N ARG A 819 24.60 1.45 1.54
CA ARG A 819 25.92 2.13 1.52
C ARG A 819 26.04 3.17 2.64
N ILE A 820 24.99 3.96 2.85
CA ILE A 820 24.98 4.98 3.91
C ILE A 820 24.99 4.31 5.28
N TYR A 821 24.21 3.24 5.47
CA TYR A 821 24.22 2.48 6.71
C TYR A 821 25.60 1.87 7.00
N ASP A 822 26.26 1.30 6.01
CA ASP A 822 27.63 0.79 6.15
C ASP A 822 28.62 1.91 6.47
N ALA A 823 28.48 3.09 5.85
CA ALA A 823 29.29 4.27 6.15
C ALA A 823 29.11 4.79 7.59
N THR A 824 28.04 4.43 8.28
CA THR A 824 27.85 4.74 9.71
C THR A 824 28.55 3.75 10.66
N GLU A 825 29.31 2.75 10.17
CA GLU A 825 29.89 1.69 11.03
C GLU A 825 30.78 2.26 12.14
N GLU A 826 31.71 3.15 11.83
CA GLU A 826 32.60 3.81 12.81
C GLU A 826 31.78 4.62 13.84
N LEU A 827 30.72 5.28 13.41
CA LEU A 827 29.82 6.00 14.30
C LEU A 827 29.05 5.03 15.21
N ARG A 828 28.56 3.92 14.69
CA ARG A 828 27.79 2.90 15.44
C ARG A 828 28.64 2.21 16.51
N GLU A 829 29.93 1.98 16.25
CA GLU A 829 30.84 1.41 17.24
C GLU A 829 31.10 2.33 18.43
N ASN A 830 30.93 3.64 18.25
CA ASN A 830 31.22 4.67 19.25
C ASN A 830 29.96 5.32 19.84
N LEU A 831 28.79 4.73 19.62
CA LEU A 831 27.52 5.28 20.13
C LEU A 831 27.45 5.22 21.66
N PRO A 832 26.84 6.21 22.30
CA PRO A 832 26.50 6.16 23.70
C PRO A 832 25.53 5.01 24.04
N ALA A 833 25.55 4.55 25.29
CA ALA A 833 24.68 3.48 25.73
C ALA A 833 23.20 3.82 25.56
N GLY A 834 22.44 2.95 24.89
CA GLY A 834 21.02 3.11 24.61
C GLY A 834 20.70 3.90 23.32
N THR A 835 21.74 4.36 22.59
CA THR A 835 21.58 4.98 21.28
C THR A 835 21.73 3.94 20.18
N THR A 836 20.88 3.99 19.17
CA THR A 836 20.88 3.04 18.03
C THR A 836 20.69 3.76 16.72
N ILE A 837 21.31 3.21 15.69
CA ILE A 837 21.08 3.58 14.27
C ILE A 837 20.66 2.31 13.55
N VAL A 838 19.48 2.28 12.96
CA VAL A 838 18.94 1.11 12.26
C VAL A 838 18.34 1.51 10.92
N PRO A 839 18.41 0.66 9.89
CA PRO A 839 17.65 0.86 8.67
C PRO A 839 16.15 0.90 8.95
N SER A 840 15.42 1.64 8.14
CA SER A 840 13.96 1.76 8.18
C SER A 840 13.38 1.81 6.77
N GLY A 841 12.04 1.90 6.64
CA GLY A 841 11.37 1.96 5.35
C GLY A 841 11.64 0.77 4.45
N ALA A 842 11.77 0.99 3.15
CA ALA A 842 11.87 -0.07 2.15
C ALA A 842 12.99 -1.09 2.40
N LEU A 843 14.14 -0.67 2.95
CA LEU A 843 15.26 -1.58 3.26
C LEU A 843 14.90 -2.53 4.41
N ALA A 844 14.31 -2.01 5.49
CA ALA A 844 13.89 -2.83 6.62
C ALA A 844 12.74 -3.77 6.25
N ASP A 845 11.77 -3.29 5.49
CA ASP A 845 10.64 -4.08 5.01
C ASP A 845 11.07 -5.19 4.04
N ALA A 846 12.11 -4.92 3.22
CA ALA A 846 12.72 -5.92 2.36
C ALA A 846 13.40 -7.03 3.19
N ASP A 847 14.17 -6.66 4.22
CA ASP A 847 14.83 -7.61 5.12
C ASP A 847 13.81 -8.45 5.91
N ASP A 848 12.79 -7.84 6.47
CA ASP A 848 11.72 -8.53 7.18
C ASP A 848 10.99 -9.52 6.26
N SER A 849 10.63 -9.07 5.05
CA SER A 849 9.95 -9.91 4.04
C SER A 849 10.82 -11.07 3.59
N MET A 850 12.13 -10.83 3.40
CA MET A 850 13.09 -11.88 3.03
C MET A 850 13.25 -12.89 4.17
N ASN A 851 13.34 -12.43 5.42
CA ASN A 851 13.40 -13.31 6.59
C ASN A 851 12.17 -14.20 6.68
N TYR A 852 10.96 -13.67 6.42
CA TYR A 852 9.75 -14.48 6.39
C TYR A 852 9.70 -15.44 5.20
N LEU A 853 10.22 -15.05 4.03
CA LEU A 853 10.28 -15.89 2.84
C LEU A 853 11.24 -17.07 3.00
N VAL A 854 12.36 -16.90 3.69
CA VAL A 854 13.36 -17.94 3.91
C VAL A 854 12.91 -18.98 4.93
N LYS A 855 12.10 -18.61 5.93
CA LYS A 855 11.62 -19.54 6.97
C LYS A 855 10.97 -20.83 6.45
N PRO A 856 10.09 -20.82 5.42
CA PRO A 856 9.51 -22.04 4.86
C PRO A 856 10.42 -22.83 3.90
N VAL A 857 11.57 -22.30 3.48
CA VAL A 857 12.50 -22.95 2.53
C VAL A 857 12.97 -24.33 3.00
N PRO A 858 13.32 -24.56 4.29
CA PRO A 858 13.65 -25.90 4.76
C PRO A 858 12.52 -26.91 4.57
N ALA A 859 11.26 -26.49 4.81
CA ALA A 859 10.09 -27.33 4.57
C ALA A 859 9.90 -27.66 3.07
N MET A 860 10.10 -26.67 2.21
CA MET A 860 10.12 -26.84 0.75
C MET A 860 11.15 -27.90 0.34
N ILE A 861 12.40 -27.76 0.80
CA ILE A 861 13.49 -28.71 0.49
C ILE A 861 13.13 -30.11 0.97
N PHE A 862 12.58 -30.23 2.20
CA PHE A 862 12.16 -31.52 2.73
C PHE A 862 11.05 -32.18 1.89
N ILE A 863 10.06 -31.44 1.45
CA ILE A 863 8.99 -31.93 0.55
C ILE A 863 9.58 -32.36 -0.78
N ILE A 864 10.46 -31.55 -1.39
CA ILE A 864 11.13 -31.87 -2.65
C ILE A 864 11.96 -33.15 -2.49
N MET A 865 12.77 -33.28 -1.44
CA MET A 865 13.55 -34.49 -1.17
C MET A 865 12.66 -35.71 -1.01
N THR A 866 11.52 -35.58 -0.33
CA THR A 866 10.56 -36.67 -0.13
C THR A 866 9.96 -37.12 -1.47
N LEU A 867 9.53 -36.16 -2.30
CA LEU A 867 9.01 -36.46 -3.65
C LEU A 867 10.07 -37.13 -4.54
N LEU A 868 11.30 -36.62 -4.51
CA LEU A 868 12.44 -37.19 -5.22
C LEU A 868 12.75 -38.61 -4.76
N MET A 869 12.75 -38.86 -3.44
CA MET A 869 13.01 -40.20 -2.91
C MET A 869 11.95 -41.22 -3.35
N PHE A 870 10.67 -40.85 -3.36
CA PHE A 870 9.58 -41.68 -3.89
C PHE A 870 9.71 -41.97 -5.39
N GLN A 871 10.29 -41.03 -6.16
CA GLN A 871 10.46 -41.21 -7.61
C GLN A 871 11.72 -42.02 -7.95
N VAL A 872 12.87 -41.66 -7.35
CA VAL A 872 14.20 -42.15 -7.75
C VAL A 872 14.64 -43.35 -6.95
N GLY A 873 14.15 -43.51 -5.72
CA GLY A 873 14.43 -44.69 -4.87
C GLY A 873 15.91 -44.82 -4.43
N SER A 874 16.74 -43.77 -4.54
CA SER A 874 18.15 -43.79 -4.21
C SER A 874 18.61 -42.44 -3.64
N MET A 875 19.22 -42.45 -2.46
CA MET A 875 19.75 -41.26 -1.80
C MET A 875 20.81 -40.54 -2.64
N GLY A 876 21.72 -41.30 -3.30
CA GLY A 876 22.77 -40.71 -4.16
C GLY A 876 22.20 -40.00 -5.39
N LYS A 877 21.23 -40.63 -6.06
CA LYS A 877 20.58 -40.03 -7.24
C LYS A 877 19.67 -38.85 -6.84
N MET A 878 19.00 -38.92 -5.68
CA MET A 878 18.25 -37.80 -5.10
C MET A 878 19.17 -36.61 -4.84
N ALA A 879 20.28 -36.78 -4.15
CA ALA A 879 21.26 -35.73 -3.90
C ALA A 879 21.83 -35.16 -5.19
N LEU A 880 22.12 -35.99 -6.18
CA LEU A 880 22.58 -35.56 -7.50
C LEU A 880 21.55 -34.67 -8.20
N THR A 881 20.26 -35.04 -8.15
CA THR A 881 19.16 -34.22 -8.72
C THR A 881 19.06 -32.90 -8.01
N LEU A 882 19.14 -32.89 -6.68
CA LEU A 882 19.03 -31.66 -5.89
C LEU A 882 20.21 -30.71 -6.15
N LEU A 883 21.42 -31.22 -6.35
CA LEU A 883 22.61 -30.41 -6.66
C LEU A 883 22.55 -29.72 -8.02
N THR A 884 21.63 -30.08 -8.90
CA THR A 884 21.47 -29.36 -10.17
C THR A 884 20.76 -28.02 -10.01
N ALA A 885 19.92 -27.84 -8.98
CA ALA A 885 19.11 -26.63 -8.80
C ALA A 885 19.95 -25.36 -8.61
N PRO A 886 21.00 -25.31 -7.77
CA PRO A 886 21.79 -24.10 -7.58
C PRO A 886 22.50 -23.61 -8.86
N LEU A 887 22.71 -24.50 -9.85
CA LEU A 887 23.35 -24.12 -11.12
C LEU A 887 22.47 -23.15 -11.93
N GLY A 888 21.18 -23.06 -11.65
CA GLY A 888 20.28 -22.05 -12.21
C GLY A 888 20.70 -20.62 -11.90
N LEU A 889 21.36 -20.39 -10.75
CA LEU A 889 21.89 -19.06 -10.40
C LEU A 889 22.86 -18.51 -11.44
N ILE A 890 23.56 -19.37 -12.18
CA ILE A 890 24.46 -18.94 -13.27
C ILE A 890 23.65 -18.14 -14.32
N GLY A 891 22.51 -18.70 -14.74
CA GLY A 891 21.63 -18.06 -15.71
C GLY A 891 21.00 -16.80 -15.17
N VAL A 892 20.48 -16.86 -13.93
CA VAL A 892 19.86 -15.71 -13.25
C VAL A 892 20.83 -14.51 -13.19
N VAL A 893 22.05 -14.72 -12.69
CA VAL A 893 23.03 -13.63 -12.55
C VAL A 893 23.39 -13.03 -13.90
N ILE A 894 23.63 -13.88 -14.91
CA ILE A 894 23.95 -13.42 -16.25
C ILE A 894 22.79 -12.62 -16.85
N ALA A 895 21.57 -13.14 -16.74
CA ALA A 895 20.38 -12.50 -17.32
C ALA A 895 20.08 -11.15 -16.63
N MET A 896 20.12 -11.11 -15.31
CA MET A 896 19.87 -9.87 -14.54
C MET A 896 20.90 -8.79 -14.84
N LEU A 897 22.19 -9.14 -14.94
CA LEU A 897 23.26 -8.20 -15.31
C LEU A 897 23.16 -7.73 -16.76
N LEU A 898 22.76 -8.60 -17.71
CA LEU A 898 22.63 -8.24 -19.12
C LEU A 898 21.42 -7.35 -19.39
N THR A 899 20.34 -7.55 -18.66
CA THR A 899 19.09 -6.77 -18.81
C THR A 899 19.03 -5.56 -17.88
N ASP A 900 20.08 -5.34 -17.05
CA ASP A 900 20.12 -4.30 -16.01
C ASP A 900 18.91 -4.34 -15.06
N SER A 901 18.35 -5.54 -14.83
CA SER A 901 17.19 -5.76 -13.99
C SER A 901 17.56 -5.84 -12.53
N ALA A 902 16.78 -5.21 -11.66
CA ALA A 902 17.02 -5.25 -10.22
C ALA A 902 16.49 -6.55 -9.58
N MET A 903 17.21 -7.07 -8.59
CA MET A 903 16.78 -8.19 -7.76
C MET A 903 15.84 -7.68 -6.66
N GLY A 904 14.54 -7.91 -6.85
CA GLY A 904 13.50 -7.55 -5.90
C GLY A 904 12.81 -8.77 -5.31
N PHE A 905 11.82 -8.55 -4.42
CA PHE A 905 11.05 -9.64 -3.81
C PHE A 905 10.47 -10.61 -4.85
N VAL A 906 9.89 -10.07 -5.93
CA VAL A 906 9.28 -10.87 -7.01
C VAL A 906 10.33 -11.67 -7.78
N ALA A 907 11.54 -11.14 -7.98
CA ALA A 907 12.64 -11.85 -8.65
C ALA A 907 13.12 -13.05 -7.82
N TYR A 908 13.21 -12.93 -6.49
CA TYR A 908 13.54 -14.06 -5.61
C TYR A 908 12.51 -15.19 -5.71
N LEU A 909 11.22 -14.86 -5.87
CA LEU A 909 10.18 -15.86 -6.13
C LEU A 909 10.43 -16.60 -7.45
N GLY A 910 10.90 -15.88 -8.47
CA GLY A 910 11.32 -16.47 -9.76
C GLY A 910 12.48 -17.45 -9.61
N VAL A 911 13.49 -17.10 -8.82
CA VAL A 911 14.64 -17.99 -8.54
C VAL A 911 14.20 -19.29 -7.85
N LEU A 912 13.30 -19.19 -6.86
CA LEU A 912 12.76 -20.37 -6.17
C LEU A 912 11.96 -21.28 -7.12
N ALA A 913 11.14 -20.66 -7.98
CA ALA A 913 10.40 -21.39 -9.03
C ALA A 913 11.33 -22.09 -10.02
N LEU A 914 12.40 -21.40 -10.45
CA LEU A 914 13.42 -21.94 -11.36
C LEU A 914 14.08 -23.18 -10.76
N PHE A 915 14.40 -23.19 -9.46
CA PHE A 915 14.95 -24.37 -8.81
C PHE A 915 14.01 -25.58 -8.94
N GLY A 916 12.70 -25.38 -8.73
CA GLY A 916 11.70 -26.43 -8.96
C GLY A 916 11.70 -26.97 -10.38
N MET A 917 11.80 -26.08 -11.38
CA MET A 917 11.83 -26.47 -12.80
C MET A 917 13.09 -27.23 -13.18
N ILE A 918 14.26 -26.82 -12.71
CA ILE A 918 15.53 -27.52 -12.97
C ILE A 918 15.50 -28.92 -12.37
N ILE A 919 15.03 -29.06 -11.14
CA ILE A 919 14.88 -30.36 -10.48
C ILE A 919 13.91 -31.24 -11.25
N ARG A 920 12.79 -30.72 -11.75
CA ARG A 920 11.83 -31.44 -12.60
C ARG A 920 12.50 -32.03 -13.84
N ASN A 921 13.25 -31.23 -14.59
CA ASN A 921 13.95 -31.68 -15.79
C ASN A 921 15.01 -32.72 -15.45
N SER A 922 15.74 -32.55 -14.37
CA SER A 922 16.77 -33.48 -13.91
C SER A 922 16.17 -34.84 -13.48
N VAL A 923 15.03 -34.82 -12.75
CA VAL A 923 14.38 -36.07 -12.30
C VAL A 923 13.84 -36.90 -13.49
N ILE A 924 13.30 -36.21 -14.51
CA ILE A 924 12.78 -36.88 -15.72
C ILE A 924 13.94 -37.54 -16.47
N LEU A 925 15.10 -36.87 -16.57
CA LEU A 925 16.29 -37.45 -17.21
C LEU A 925 16.82 -38.64 -16.40
N ILE A 926 16.95 -38.53 -15.09
CA ILE A 926 17.42 -39.62 -14.22
C ILE A 926 16.47 -40.83 -14.26
N ASP A 927 15.15 -40.62 -14.26
CA ASP A 927 14.16 -41.69 -14.44
C ASP A 927 14.35 -42.41 -15.78
N GLN A 928 14.66 -41.67 -16.85
CA GLN A 928 14.94 -42.28 -18.17
C GLN A 928 16.23 -43.12 -18.16
N ILE A 929 17.30 -42.59 -17.51
CA ILE A 929 18.57 -43.36 -17.38
C ILE A 929 18.32 -44.67 -16.60
N GLN A 930 17.54 -44.60 -15.50
CA GLN A 930 17.22 -45.83 -14.74
C GLN A 930 16.46 -46.84 -15.55
N LYS A 931 15.56 -46.44 -16.45
CA LYS A 931 14.84 -47.32 -17.33
C LYS A 931 15.76 -48.01 -18.34
N HIS A 932 16.74 -47.30 -18.89
CA HIS A 932 17.75 -47.88 -19.81
C HIS A 932 18.71 -48.82 -19.06
N GLU A 933 19.14 -48.47 -17.85
CA GLU A 933 19.93 -49.35 -16.99
C GLU A 933 19.17 -50.63 -16.64
N ALA A 934 17.88 -50.54 -16.31
CA ALA A 934 17.01 -51.67 -16.01
C ALA A 934 16.75 -52.58 -17.25
N ALA A 935 16.83 -52.01 -18.44
CA ALA A 935 16.75 -52.76 -19.70
C ALA A 935 18.10 -53.49 -20.07
N GLY A 936 19.16 -53.32 -19.24
CA GLY A 936 20.44 -54.02 -19.42
C GLY A 936 21.48 -53.24 -20.22
N GLU A 937 21.27 -51.97 -20.51
CA GLU A 937 22.25 -51.11 -21.18
C GLU A 937 23.42 -50.77 -20.25
N ARG A 938 24.59 -50.58 -20.84
CA ARG A 938 25.76 -50.11 -20.05
C ARG A 938 25.52 -48.70 -19.53
N PRO A 939 25.92 -48.36 -18.29
CA PRO A 939 25.62 -47.06 -17.70
C PRO A 939 26.02 -45.85 -18.57
N ARG A 940 27.12 -45.97 -19.31
CA ARG A 940 27.57 -44.90 -20.22
C ARG A 940 26.63 -44.73 -21.44
N ASP A 941 26.19 -45.83 -22.01
CA ASP A 941 25.31 -45.82 -23.18
C ASP A 941 23.90 -45.40 -22.75
N ALA A 942 23.43 -45.87 -21.58
CA ALA A 942 22.17 -45.47 -20.98
C ALA A 942 22.09 -43.94 -20.74
N ILE A 943 23.17 -43.31 -20.28
CA ILE A 943 23.23 -41.84 -20.11
C ILE A 943 23.14 -41.15 -21.49
N ILE A 944 23.92 -41.58 -22.48
CA ILE A 944 23.96 -40.94 -23.79
C ILE A 944 22.59 -41.10 -24.50
N ASP A 945 22.01 -42.26 -24.50
CA ASP A 945 20.75 -42.55 -25.21
C ASP A 945 19.56 -41.87 -24.49
N SER A 946 19.58 -41.85 -23.17
CA SER A 946 18.56 -41.10 -22.40
C SER A 946 18.64 -39.60 -22.68
N ALA A 947 19.85 -39.00 -22.72
CA ALA A 947 20.03 -37.59 -23.03
C ALA A 947 19.60 -37.26 -24.47
N ILE A 948 19.84 -38.12 -25.42
CA ILE A 948 19.39 -37.94 -26.82
C ILE A 948 17.85 -37.98 -26.90
N LEU A 949 17.23 -38.97 -26.23
CA LEU A 949 15.75 -39.08 -26.19
C LEU A 949 15.07 -37.89 -25.52
N ARG A 950 15.70 -37.29 -24.51
CA ARG A 950 15.14 -36.17 -23.74
C ARG A 950 15.54 -34.78 -24.25
N LEU A 951 16.52 -34.67 -25.15
CA LEU A 951 16.98 -33.42 -25.69
C LEU A 951 15.84 -32.58 -26.28
N ARG A 952 15.05 -33.18 -27.18
CA ARG A 952 13.98 -32.46 -27.89
C ARG A 952 12.89 -31.97 -26.93
N PRO A 953 12.27 -32.82 -26.05
CA PRO A 953 11.31 -32.36 -25.07
C PRO A 953 11.85 -31.24 -24.19
N ILE A 954 13.03 -31.39 -23.58
CA ILE A 954 13.62 -30.40 -22.68
C ILE A 954 13.86 -29.06 -23.38
N MET A 955 14.42 -29.09 -24.61
CA MET A 955 14.67 -27.85 -25.38
C MET A 955 13.35 -27.15 -25.77
N LEU A 956 12.30 -27.95 -26.10
CA LEU A 956 11.00 -27.38 -26.45
C LEU A 956 10.28 -26.75 -25.25
N THR A 957 10.34 -27.41 -24.11
CA THR A 957 9.74 -26.89 -22.88
C THR A 957 10.47 -25.61 -22.43
N ALA A 958 11.82 -25.61 -22.49
CA ALA A 958 12.59 -24.41 -22.21
C ALA A 958 12.24 -23.24 -23.17
N ALA A 959 12.20 -23.54 -24.50
CA ALA A 959 11.82 -22.53 -25.49
C ALA A 959 10.37 -22.01 -25.29
N ALA A 960 9.44 -22.88 -24.96
CA ALA A 960 8.05 -22.50 -24.68
C ALA A 960 7.96 -21.62 -23.42
N ALA A 961 8.70 -21.96 -22.36
CA ALA A 961 8.76 -21.18 -21.14
C ALA A 961 9.37 -19.80 -21.38
N ILE A 962 10.55 -19.71 -22.02
CA ILE A 962 11.23 -18.45 -22.33
C ILE A 962 10.36 -17.56 -23.21
N LEU A 963 9.88 -18.09 -24.34
CA LEU A 963 9.11 -17.31 -25.31
C LEU A 963 7.70 -17.00 -24.81
N GLY A 964 7.10 -17.86 -23.99
CA GLY A 964 5.80 -17.62 -23.34
C GLY A 964 5.86 -16.50 -22.29
N MET A 965 7.01 -16.34 -21.62
CA MET A 965 7.24 -15.26 -20.66
C MET A 965 7.78 -13.97 -21.31
N LEU A 966 8.17 -14.00 -22.59
CA LEU A 966 8.73 -12.84 -23.29
C LEU A 966 7.85 -11.58 -23.17
N PRO A 967 6.51 -11.61 -23.35
CA PRO A 967 5.68 -10.44 -23.17
C PRO A 967 5.72 -9.90 -21.73
N LEU A 968 5.91 -10.78 -20.75
CA LEU A 968 5.95 -10.41 -19.34
C LEU A 968 7.29 -9.78 -18.92
N MET A 969 8.38 -10.05 -19.64
CA MET A 969 9.71 -9.48 -19.36
C MET A 969 9.75 -7.95 -19.49
N PHE A 970 8.84 -7.36 -20.25
CA PHE A 970 8.70 -5.91 -20.40
C PHE A 970 7.77 -5.27 -19.36
N ASN A 971 7.14 -6.07 -18.51
CA ASN A 971 6.31 -5.56 -17.43
C ASN A 971 7.20 -5.14 -16.25
N ILE A 972 7.01 -3.95 -15.70
CA ILE A 972 7.85 -3.43 -14.62
C ILE A 972 7.79 -4.33 -13.38
N PHE A 973 6.61 -4.82 -13.00
CA PHE A 973 6.45 -5.64 -11.81
C PHE A 973 6.94 -7.09 -12.02
N TRP A 974 6.54 -7.72 -13.13
CA TRP A 974 6.83 -9.13 -13.42
C TRP A 974 8.11 -9.36 -14.20
N GLY A 975 8.65 -8.31 -14.84
CA GLY A 975 9.84 -8.41 -15.68
C GLY A 975 11.02 -9.04 -14.98
N PRO A 976 11.42 -8.59 -13.79
CA PRO A 976 12.54 -9.20 -13.05
C PRO A 976 12.35 -10.70 -12.77
N MET A 977 11.12 -11.11 -12.42
CA MET A 977 10.81 -12.53 -12.22
C MET A 977 10.88 -13.33 -13.55
N ALA A 978 10.31 -12.77 -14.62
CA ALA A 978 10.33 -13.42 -15.93
C ALA A 978 11.76 -13.55 -16.47
N VAL A 979 12.61 -12.53 -16.28
CA VAL A 979 14.05 -12.57 -16.61
C VAL A 979 14.79 -13.63 -15.79
N ALA A 980 14.50 -13.71 -14.49
CA ALA A 980 15.15 -14.71 -13.62
C ALA A 980 14.76 -16.16 -13.99
N ILE A 981 13.54 -16.38 -14.46
CA ILE A 981 13.06 -17.71 -14.86
C ILE A 981 13.56 -18.09 -16.27
N ALA A 982 13.58 -17.14 -17.21
CA ALA A 982 13.95 -17.37 -18.61
C ALA A 982 15.44 -17.60 -18.83
#